data_90b91cf7f37b3a4f06dfb93ebd447aae
#
_entry.id   90b91cf7f37b3a4f06dfb93ebd447aae
#
_cell.length_a   1.000
_cell.length_b   1.000
_cell.length_c   1.000
_cell.angle_alpha   90.00
_cell.angle_beta   90.00
_cell.angle_gamma   90.00
#
_symmetry.space_group_name_H-M   'P 1'
#
loop_
_entity.id
_entity.type
_entity.pdbx_description
1 polymer ?
#
loop_
_entity_poly.entity_id
_entity_poly.type
_entity_poly.pdbx_seq_one_letter_code
_entity_poly.pdbx_strand_id
1 'polypeptide(L)'
;MTKLNFDYYNPSMDEVYSDGSIELELLRKVKNKDFDWYNSKEWPIIYHLSHLRQNILNWYSFEKGCTILEIGAGCGAITGLLCEKASRVVAVELTKTRAEINYYRHQNIENLEIVVCDFQSLPPDWKFDYIIINGVLEYAAYMFTGNQPYNQFLKKAKQHLSPSGKMLLSIENRIGLKYISGFREDHTGEFFSGINNYSNNERVRTFTKGELTNLLNETNLSAIKFFYPYPDYKFPTEIFTDTTINGIVPSSTHFPLDMPRVKLFDENSLQKTLMDSNSMDIFANSFLVEISASQQIPTQIDYVKISANRSEEFRIFTYFDLNNNKVYKKGLNAKSQDHLKRMLHYSDYSYDSNQIKNATCYKEVDGISMLFYTIETLENRLVSKCTDTNTGDFIHEIVKLRNALYEGIHPSDFTCNNDFVEIFSREKPEQKLHWSSNSNLDLISGNIFLEGDLYKVIDYEWHMPFQIPLEFTLWRTLKQFKDNHKDIIDKSIVDNFIYDTLNITRATEQCFFSWEENFIKNFVKIQDLYIFANDEIPVDLNAVSTRYLKDHSIESTLFYDHGAGFTDHDFERCVTTSTDTGFSVTFKDKSINNAEALRWDPLEGNPALIYIQSIETDGSIKEITAINAERVLNNSEYEFTTYDPQFLLQGDFTNATYIKINFTCEILDWTIGYQLQEKKMYENNQKINELVNHKEISKINKKILEEKLEEVSTQLNVTVDSLTNSQNDLIETQKCLESVQKTLEINQNKLANTQEELNIKSNKLNKIHSHLKHHRIKSIVKILFFGEITRGE
;
A
#
# COMPACT_ATOMS: atom_id res chain seq x y z
N MET A 1 -25.72 3.04 13.08
CA MET A 1 -24.39 3.70 13.09
C MET A 1 -23.35 2.72 13.58
N THR A 2 -22.16 2.76 13.04
CA THR A 2 -21.02 1.91 13.42
C THR A 2 -20.72 2.04 14.91
N LYS A 3 -20.50 0.92 15.58
CA LYS A 3 -20.08 0.87 16.98
C LYS A 3 -18.57 0.80 17.05
N LEU A 4 -17.93 1.73 17.77
CA LEU A 4 -16.52 1.65 18.14
C LEU A 4 -16.42 1.17 19.59
N ASN A 5 -15.80 0.02 19.81
CA ASN A 5 -15.81 -0.72 21.07
C ASN A 5 -14.40 -0.78 21.68
N PHE A 6 -14.25 -0.27 22.90
CA PHE A 6 -13.01 -0.24 23.69
C PHE A 6 -13.05 -1.19 24.90
N ASP A 7 -14.05 -2.08 25.02
CA ASP A 7 -14.21 -2.94 26.20
C ASP A 7 -13.00 -3.84 26.47
N TYR A 8 -12.24 -4.16 25.41
CA TYR A 8 -11.05 -5.01 25.46
C TYR A 8 -9.75 -4.26 25.15
N TYR A 9 -9.80 -2.93 25.11
CA TYR A 9 -8.67 -2.10 24.72
C TYR A 9 -7.57 -2.07 25.78
N ASN A 10 -6.33 -2.25 25.33
CA ASN A 10 -5.13 -2.11 26.14
C ASN A 10 -4.21 -1.04 25.53
N PRO A 11 -4.07 0.15 26.17
CA PRO A 11 -3.26 1.25 25.65
C PRO A 11 -1.79 0.92 25.41
N SER A 12 -1.23 -0.07 26.13
CA SER A 12 0.17 -0.48 25.93
C SER A 12 0.43 -1.15 24.57
N MET A 13 -0.62 -1.49 23.85
CA MET A 13 -0.51 -2.10 22.53
C MET A 13 -0.41 -1.08 21.38
N ASP A 14 -0.73 0.19 21.62
CA ASP A 14 -0.66 1.25 20.59
C ASP A 14 0.79 1.51 20.12
N GLU A 15 1.77 1.24 20.96
CA GLU A 15 3.20 1.42 20.62
C GLU A 15 3.81 0.22 19.88
N VAL A 16 3.09 -0.90 19.81
CA VAL A 16 3.62 -2.15 19.23
C VAL A 16 3.69 -2.09 17.71
N TYR A 17 2.76 -1.36 17.08
CA TYR A 17 2.66 -1.26 15.63
C TYR A 17 2.10 0.10 15.20
N SER A 18 2.89 0.90 14.53
CA SER A 18 2.47 2.19 13.97
C SER A 18 3.29 2.54 12.72
N ASP A 19 2.64 3.08 11.70
CA ASP A 19 3.30 3.67 10.52
C ASP A 19 3.75 5.13 10.77
N GLY A 20 3.65 5.60 12.01
CA GLY A 20 4.10 6.94 12.42
C GLY A 20 3.12 8.05 12.05
N SER A 21 3.63 9.22 11.66
CA SER A 21 2.83 10.44 11.42
C SER A 21 1.82 10.32 10.28
N ILE A 22 2.02 9.40 9.35
CA ILE A 22 1.10 9.20 8.23
C ILE A 22 -0.29 8.72 8.69
N GLU A 23 -0.38 7.99 9.80
CA GLU A 23 -1.66 7.59 10.39
C GLU A 23 -2.47 8.80 10.88
N LEU A 24 -1.81 9.82 11.42
CA LEU A 24 -2.46 11.06 11.83
C LEU A 24 -2.99 11.86 10.62
N GLU A 25 -2.25 11.85 9.52
CA GLU A 25 -2.71 12.46 8.28
C GLU A 25 -3.92 11.70 7.70
N LEU A 26 -3.87 10.36 7.67
CA LEU A 26 -5.00 9.53 7.28
C LEU A 26 -6.22 9.81 8.14
N LEU A 27 -6.05 9.91 9.47
CA LEU A 27 -7.13 10.22 10.39
C LEU A 27 -7.74 11.60 10.09
N ARG A 28 -6.90 12.61 9.83
CA ARG A 28 -7.36 13.95 9.43
C ARG A 28 -8.14 13.91 8.12
N LYS A 29 -7.64 13.20 7.11
CA LYS A 29 -8.30 13.07 5.80
C LYS A 29 -9.68 12.44 5.95
N VAL A 30 -9.80 11.31 6.66
CA VAL A 30 -11.09 10.62 6.81
C VAL A 30 -12.10 11.40 7.65
N LYS A 31 -11.66 12.13 8.68
CA LYS A 31 -12.52 13.06 9.46
C LYS A 31 -13.10 14.16 8.57
N ASN A 32 -12.32 14.67 7.64
CA ASN A 32 -12.73 15.70 6.68
C ASN A 32 -13.48 15.11 5.46
N LYS A 33 -13.74 13.80 5.43
CA LYS A 33 -14.33 13.08 4.30
C LYS A 33 -13.54 13.24 2.99
N ASP A 34 -12.23 13.43 3.09
CA ASP A 34 -11.29 13.46 1.99
C ASP A 34 -10.76 12.04 1.74
N PHE A 35 -11.31 11.37 0.74
CA PHE A 35 -10.93 10.02 0.34
C PHE A 35 -10.15 10.01 -0.98
N ASP A 36 -9.65 11.16 -1.41
CA ASP A 36 -8.86 11.25 -2.63
C ASP A 36 -7.48 10.62 -2.41
N TRP A 37 -7.34 9.42 -2.92
CA TRP A 37 -6.10 8.67 -2.92
C TRP A 37 -5.34 8.80 -4.24
N TYR A 38 -6.06 9.05 -5.36
CA TYR A 38 -5.47 9.00 -6.69
C TYR A 38 -4.57 10.21 -6.99
N ASN A 39 -4.87 11.38 -6.42
CA ASN A 39 -4.01 12.56 -6.54
C ASN A 39 -2.89 12.58 -5.49
N SER A 40 -2.84 11.63 -4.57
CA SER A 40 -1.75 11.47 -3.62
C SER A 40 -0.59 10.72 -4.26
N LYS A 41 0.64 11.12 -3.93
CA LYS A 41 1.85 10.38 -4.29
C LYS A 41 2.38 9.52 -3.13
N GLU A 42 1.71 9.57 -1.98
CA GLU A 42 2.11 8.88 -0.77
C GLU A 42 1.59 7.44 -0.78
N TRP A 43 2.52 6.48 -0.79
CA TRP A 43 2.17 5.06 -0.79
C TRP A 43 1.17 4.66 0.31
N PRO A 44 1.31 5.07 1.59
CA PRO A 44 0.35 4.69 2.62
C PRO A 44 -1.07 5.22 2.36
N ILE A 45 -1.22 6.39 1.74
CA ILE A 45 -2.54 6.94 1.39
C ILE A 45 -3.17 6.09 0.29
N ILE A 46 -2.41 5.75 -0.75
CA ILE A 46 -2.84 4.86 -1.83
C ILE A 46 -3.23 3.49 -1.24
N TYR A 47 -2.36 2.92 -0.42
CA TYR A 47 -2.55 1.61 0.20
C TYR A 47 -3.80 1.53 1.08
N HIS A 48 -4.02 2.54 1.94
CA HIS A 48 -5.12 2.49 2.90
C HIS A 48 -6.46 3.01 2.34
N LEU A 49 -6.45 4.00 1.45
CA LEU A 49 -7.70 4.63 1.00
C LEU A 49 -8.22 4.13 -0.34
N SER A 50 -7.38 3.51 -1.18
CA SER A 50 -7.80 3.05 -2.50
C SER A 50 -8.88 1.95 -2.40
N HIS A 51 -9.96 2.13 -3.16
CA HIS A 51 -10.99 1.10 -3.30
C HIS A 51 -10.48 -0.16 -4.02
N LEU A 52 -9.35 -0.07 -4.74
CA LEU A 52 -8.73 -1.21 -5.43
C LEU A 52 -8.23 -2.30 -4.46
N ARG A 53 -8.02 -1.96 -3.17
CA ARG A 53 -7.77 -2.94 -2.10
C ARG A 53 -8.88 -3.98 -1.98
N GLN A 54 -10.11 -3.58 -2.28
CA GLN A 54 -11.29 -4.46 -2.20
C GLN A 54 -11.29 -5.56 -3.27
N ASN A 55 -10.48 -5.42 -4.31
CA ASN A 55 -10.38 -6.39 -5.39
C ASN A 55 -10.02 -7.80 -4.90
N ILE A 56 -9.35 -7.92 -3.76
CA ILE A 56 -9.00 -9.22 -3.18
C ILE A 56 -10.22 -10.09 -2.86
N LEU A 57 -11.36 -9.48 -2.48
CA LEU A 57 -12.57 -10.19 -2.04
C LEU A 57 -13.87 -9.71 -2.72
N ASN A 58 -13.83 -8.67 -3.55
CA ASN A 58 -15.07 -8.12 -4.13
C ASN A 58 -15.79 -9.11 -5.06
N TRP A 59 -15.06 -9.96 -5.72
CA TRP A 59 -15.54 -11.05 -6.59
C TRP A 59 -16.03 -12.28 -5.81
N TYR A 60 -15.61 -12.42 -4.54
CA TYR A 60 -15.92 -13.58 -3.72
C TYR A 60 -17.41 -13.60 -3.33
N SER A 61 -18.02 -14.77 -3.48
CA SER A 61 -19.46 -14.97 -3.16
C SER A 61 -19.62 -15.41 -1.72
N PHE A 62 -19.86 -14.47 -0.82
CA PHE A 62 -20.24 -14.76 0.56
C PHE A 62 -21.67 -15.29 0.64
N GLU A 63 -21.95 -16.16 1.60
CA GLU A 63 -23.30 -16.65 1.87
C GLU A 63 -24.21 -15.52 2.33
N LYS A 64 -25.43 -15.49 1.81
CA LYS A 64 -26.37 -14.42 2.14
C LYS A 64 -26.73 -14.44 3.64
N GLY A 65 -26.59 -13.28 4.28
CA GLY A 65 -26.90 -13.11 5.70
C GLY A 65 -25.78 -13.61 6.64
N CYS A 66 -24.61 -13.93 6.13
CA CYS A 66 -23.46 -14.39 6.92
C CYS A 66 -22.96 -13.34 7.91
N THR A 67 -22.19 -13.80 8.87
CA THR A 67 -21.45 -12.99 9.84
C THR A 67 -19.94 -13.07 9.57
N ILE A 68 -19.22 -11.96 9.67
CA ILE A 68 -17.81 -11.87 9.34
C ILE A 68 -17.00 -11.30 10.51
N LEU A 69 -15.89 -11.95 10.84
CA LEU A 69 -14.83 -11.43 11.69
C LEU A 69 -13.65 -11.02 10.79
N GLU A 70 -13.29 -9.76 10.81
CA GLU A 70 -12.07 -9.25 10.17
C GLU A 70 -10.99 -9.07 11.24
N ILE A 71 -9.91 -9.85 11.17
CA ILE A 71 -8.76 -9.77 12.08
C ILE A 71 -7.69 -8.88 11.46
N GLY A 72 -7.26 -7.83 12.18
CA GLY A 72 -6.31 -6.85 11.68
C GLY A 72 -6.93 -5.94 10.62
N ALA A 73 -8.07 -5.34 10.93
CA ALA A 73 -8.82 -4.49 9.99
C ALA A 73 -8.04 -3.24 9.53
N GLY A 74 -7.01 -2.84 10.27
CA GLY A 74 -6.20 -1.68 9.96
C GLY A 74 -7.06 -0.42 9.81
N CYS A 75 -6.74 0.38 8.79
CA CYS A 75 -7.49 1.59 8.44
C CYS A 75 -8.81 1.31 7.69
N GLY A 76 -9.28 0.07 7.63
CA GLY A 76 -10.58 -0.29 7.04
C GLY A 76 -10.59 -0.36 5.51
N ALA A 77 -9.51 -0.77 4.87
CA ALA A 77 -9.42 -0.80 3.41
C ALA A 77 -10.44 -1.74 2.77
N ILE A 78 -10.76 -2.87 3.41
CA ILE A 78 -11.74 -3.85 2.94
C ILE A 78 -13.00 -3.92 3.82
N THR A 79 -13.00 -3.34 5.01
CA THR A 79 -14.11 -3.41 5.99
C THR A 79 -15.45 -2.99 5.38
N GLY A 80 -15.48 -1.90 4.60
CA GLY A 80 -16.71 -1.42 3.94
C GLY A 80 -17.30 -2.45 2.99
N LEU A 81 -16.46 -3.11 2.17
CA LEU A 81 -16.89 -4.20 1.30
C LEU A 81 -17.49 -5.37 2.10
N LEU A 82 -16.86 -5.76 3.20
CA LEU A 82 -17.37 -6.85 4.04
C LEU A 82 -18.75 -6.53 4.60
N CYS A 83 -18.99 -5.28 4.96
CA CYS A 83 -20.30 -4.81 5.43
C CYS A 83 -21.39 -4.88 4.35
N GLU A 84 -21.03 -4.67 3.07
CA GLU A 84 -21.98 -4.83 1.95
C GLU A 84 -22.36 -6.31 1.71
N LYS A 85 -21.45 -7.23 2.04
CA LYS A 85 -21.60 -8.67 1.79
C LYS A 85 -22.24 -9.43 2.96
N ALA A 86 -22.19 -8.92 4.18
CA ALA A 86 -22.57 -9.63 5.40
C ALA A 86 -23.76 -8.96 6.13
N SER A 87 -24.44 -9.72 6.98
CA SER A 87 -25.46 -9.18 7.89
C SER A 87 -24.84 -8.53 9.14
N ARG A 88 -23.66 -8.96 9.55
CA ARG A 88 -22.89 -8.41 10.66
C ARG A 88 -21.38 -8.55 10.40
N VAL A 89 -20.64 -7.50 10.66
CA VAL A 89 -19.17 -7.49 10.61
C VAL A 89 -18.64 -7.05 11.97
N VAL A 90 -17.69 -7.80 12.49
CA VAL A 90 -16.84 -7.40 13.61
C VAL A 90 -15.43 -7.21 13.07
N ALA A 91 -14.95 -5.99 13.08
CA ALA A 91 -13.60 -5.63 12.64
C ALA A 91 -12.71 -5.41 13.86
N VAL A 92 -11.66 -6.23 13.99
CA VAL A 92 -10.73 -6.16 15.12
C VAL A 92 -9.45 -5.48 14.67
N GLU A 93 -9.06 -4.45 15.41
CA GLU A 93 -7.81 -3.73 15.18
C GLU A 93 -7.08 -3.51 16.51
N LEU A 94 -5.77 -3.70 16.48
CA LEU A 94 -4.92 -3.63 17.66
C LEU A 94 -4.77 -2.21 18.16
N THR A 95 -4.57 -1.26 17.24
CA THR A 95 -4.23 0.13 17.55
C THR A 95 -5.45 1.04 17.48
N LYS A 96 -5.53 1.96 18.43
CA LYS A 96 -6.63 2.93 18.50
C LYS A 96 -6.69 3.82 17.27
N THR A 97 -5.56 4.36 16.82
CA THR A 97 -5.52 5.30 15.69
C THR A 97 -6.07 4.68 14.41
N ARG A 98 -5.66 3.47 14.06
CA ARG A 98 -6.16 2.76 12.88
C ARG A 98 -7.64 2.41 13.00
N ALA A 99 -8.07 1.97 14.18
CA ALA A 99 -9.48 1.70 14.45
C ALA A 99 -10.35 2.97 14.31
N GLU A 100 -9.86 4.12 14.77
CA GLU A 100 -10.54 5.41 14.57
C GLU A 100 -10.60 5.80 13.09
N ILE A 101 -9.54 5.58 12.31
CA ILE A 101 -9.56 5.80 10.85
C ILE A 101 -10.66 4.93 10.21
N ASN A 102 -10.70 3.65 10.53
CA ASN A 102 -11.74 2.72 10.06
C ASN A 102 -13.14 3.20 10.46
N TYR A 103 -13.32 3.65 11.71
CA TYR A 103 -14.58 4.18 12.22
C TYR A 103 -15.05 5.41 11.42
N TYR A 104 -14.21 6.41 11.22
CA TYR A 104 -14.60 7.62 10.49
C TYR A 104 -14.89 7.36 9.02
N ARG A 105 -14.24 6.36 8.40
CA ARG A 105 -14.55 5.91 7.05
C ARG A 105 -15.96 5.32 6.95
N HIS A 106 -16.37 4.58 7.96
CA HIS A 106 -17.57 3.73 7.93
C HIS A 106 -18.62 4.11 8.98
N GLN A 107 -18.57 5.31 9.53
CA GLN A 107 -19.41 5.75 10.69
C GLN A 107 -20.91 5.57 10.52
N ASN A 108 -21.42 5.53 9.29
CA ASN A 108 -22.85 5.41 9.00
C ASN A 108 -23.31 3.96 8.71
N ILE A 109 -22.43 2.98 8.82
CA ILE A 109 -22.75 1.57 8.58
C ILE A 109 -23.35 0.96 9.86
N GLU A 110 -24.53 0.34 9.76
CA GLU A 110 -25.27 -0.16 10.94
C GLU A 110 -24.83 -1.56 11.39
N ASN A 111 -24.36 -2.39 10.46
CA ASN A 111 -23.96 -3.78 10.72
C ASN A 111 -22.47 -3.93 11.05
N LEU A 112 -21.76 -2.84 11.38
CA LEU A 112 -20.34 -2.82 11.71
C LEU A 112 -20.10 -2.55 13.21
N GLU A 113 -19.30 -3.41 13.84
CA GLU A 113 -18.71 -3.18 15.15
C GLU A 113 -17.17 -3.24 15.01
N ILE A 114 -16.48 -2.15 15.35
CA ILE A 114 -15.02 -2.08 15.38
C ILE A 114 -14.58 -2.28 16.83
N VAL A 115 -13.79 -3.32 17.08
CA VAL A 115 -13.30 -3.68 18.42
C VAL A 115 -11.81 -3.39 18.49
N VAL A 116 -11.42 -2.49 19.38
CA VAL A 116 -10.01 -2.12 19.58
C VAL A 116 -9.40 -3.06 20.61
N CYS A 117 -8.65 -4.05 20.16
CA CYS A 117 -7.97 -4.99 21.06
C CYS A 117 -6.98 -5.90 20.32
N ASP A 118 -6.12 -6.58 21.07
CA ASP A 118 -5.52 -7.82 20.61
C ASP A 118 -6.64 -8.88 20.42
N PHE A 119 -6.73 -9.47 19.23
CA PHE A 119 -7.81 -10.41 18.92
C PHE A 119 -7.81 -11.65 19.84
N GLN A 120 -6.70 -11.94 20.53
CA GLN A 120 -6.65 -12.97 21.57
C GLN A 120 -7.63 -12.71 22.73
N SER A 121 -7.96 -11.43 22.96
CA SER A 121 -8.86 -10.98 24.04
C SER A 121 -10.34 -11.13 23.69
N LEU A 122 -10.67 -11.49 22.45
CA LEU A 122 -12.06 -11.70 22.05
C LEU A 122 -12.74 -12.81 22.85
N PRO A 123 -14.02 -12.62 23.23
CA PRO A 123 -14.81 -13.67 23.90
C PRO A 123 -14.82 -14.98 23.09
N PRO A 124 -14.50 -16.11 23.68
CA PRO A 124 -14.34 -17.39 22.97
C PRO A 124 -15.67 -17.94 22.41
N ASP A 125 -16.79 -17.46 22.88
CA ASP A 125 -18.16 -17.81 22.45
C ASP A 125 -18.60 -17.07 21.18
N TRP A 126 -17.87 -16.04 20.76
CA TRP A 126 -18.13 -15.35 19.49
C TRP A 126 -17.80 -16.25 18.32
N LYS A 127 -18.80 -16.53 17.48
CA LYS A 127 -18.68 -17.39 16.29
C LYS A 127 -19.09 -16.63 15.05
N PHE A 128 -18.36 -16.88 13.95
CA PHE A 128 -18.58 -16.23 12.68
C PHE A 128 -18.58 -17.23 11.54
N ASP A 129 -19.34 -16.94 10.50
CA ASP A 129 -19.39 -17.76 9.30
C ASP A 129 -18.16 -17.58 8.43
N TYR A 130 -17.56 -16.39 8.47
CA TYR A 130 -16.30 -16.10 7.81
C TYR A 130 -15.32 -15.40 8.76
N ILE A 131 -14.04 -15.78 8.61
CA ILE A 131 -12.92 -15.07 9.25
C ILE A 131 -12.00 -14.58 8.14
N ILE A 132 -11.73 -13.28 8.12
CA ILE A 132 -10.84 -12.64 7.14
C ILE A 132 -9.53 -12.28 7.83
N ILE A 133 -8.43 -12.77 7.26
CA ILE A 133 -7.05 -12.51 7.72
C ILE A 133 -6.27 -12.02 6.51
N ASN A 134 -6.11 -10.73 6.37
CA ASN A 134 -5.54 -10.13 5.17
C ASN A 134 -4.25 -9.36 5.49
N GLY A 135 -3.09 -10.00 5.33
CA GLY A 135 -1.80 -9.41 5.65
C GLY A 135 -1.59 -9.26 7.17
N VAL A 136 -1.81 -10.32 7.95
CA VAL A 136 -1.73 -10.30 9.42
C VAL A 136 -0.99 -11.50 9.99
N LEU A 137 -1.10 -12.67 9.37
CA LEU A 137 -0.50 -13.91 9.90
C LEU A 137 1.02 -13.77 10.04
N GLU A 138 1.67 -13.06 9.15
CA GLU A 138 3.12 -12.80 9.15
C GLU A 138 3.61 -12.18 10.45
N TYR A 139 2.76 -11.42 11.13
CA TYR A 139 3.05 -10.74 12.40
C TYR A 139 2.72 -11.57 13.65
N ALA A 140 2.29 -12.83 13.51
CA ALA A 140 1.84 -13.65 14.64
C ALA A 140 2.89 -13.80 15.76
N ALA A 141 4.19 -13.77 15.43
CA ALA A 141 5.26 -13.87 16.42
C ALA A 141 5.45 -12.61 17.29
N TYR A 142 4.78 -11.48 16.96
CA TYR A 142 4.67 -10.34 17.88
C TYR A 142 3.57 -10.54 18.92
N MET A 143 2.51 -11.26 18.56
CA MET A 143 1.33 -11.47 19.39
C MET A 143 1.43 -12.72 20.26
N PHE A 144 2.04 -13.78 19.74
CA PHE A 144 2.15 -15.07 20.41
C PHE A 144 3.60 -15.40 20.74
N THR A 145 3.84 -15.74 22.00
CA THR A 145 5.17 -16.14 22.50
C THR A 145 5.37 -17.65 22.45
N GLY A 146 6.61 -18.12 22.29
CA GLY A 146 6.96 -19.54 22.29
C GLY A 146 7.31 -20.09 20.90
N ASN A 147 7.41 -21.41 20.77
CA ASN A 147 8.01 -22.05 19.58
C ASN A 147 7.09 -22.18 18.37
N GLN A 148 5.79 -21.90 18.49
CA GLN A 148 4.80 -22.08 17.41
C GLN A 148 3.79 -20.93 17.35
N PRO A 149 4.21 -19.68 17.18
CA PRO A 149 3.31 -18.52 17.22
C PRO A 149 2.24 -18.57 16.13
N TYR A 150 2.59 -18.99 14.92
CA TYR A 150 1.67 -19.07 13.77
C TYR A 150 0.60 -20.13 13.97
N ASN A 151 0.95 -21.30 14.54
CA ASN A 151 -0.03 -22.33 14.90
C ASN A 151 -0.97 -21.83 16.01
N GLN A 152 -0.46 -21.10 16.98
CA GLN A 152 -1.27 -20.52 18.06
C GLN A 152 -2.25 -19.48 17.50
N PHE A 153 -1.78 -18.61 16.59
CA PHE A 153 -2.62 -17.65 15.90
C PHE A 153 -3.79 -18.34 15.17
N LEU A 154 -3.48 -19.31 14.31
CA LEU A 154 -4.49 -20.03 13.53
C LEU A 154 -5.46 -20.84 14.42
N LYS A 155 -4.97 -21.48 15.48
CA LYS A 155 -5.82 -22.15 16.46
C LYS A 155 -6.76 -21.20 17.17
N LYS A 156 -6.27 -20.00 17.54
CA LYS A 156 -7.10 -18.96 18.16
C LYS A 156 -8.15 -18.45 17.16
N ALA A 157 -7.76 -18.14 15.92
CA ALA A 157 -8.69 -17.73 14.89
C ALA A 157 -9.76 -18.80 14.63
N LYS A 158 -9.36 -20.08 14.52
CA LYS A 158 -10.28 -21.20 14.35
C LYS A 158 -11.33 -21.30 15.48
N GLN A 159 -10.96 -20.93 16.72
CA GLN A 159 -11.93 -20.94 17.84
C GLN A 159 -13.13 -20.03 17.58
N HIS A 160 -12.98 -18.99 16.75
CA HIS A 160 -14.08 -18.07 16.39
C HIS A 160 -14.83 -18.51 15.14
N LEU A 161 -14.44 -19.59 14.48
CA LEU A 161 -15.11 -20.09 13.30
C LEU A 161 -16.35 -20.90 13.68
N SER A 162 -17.46 -20.70 12.98
CA SER A 162 -18.66 -21.54 13.09
C SER A 162 -18.39 -22.95 12.53
N PRO A 163 -19.17 -23.98 12.85
CA PRO A 163 -18.89 -25.34 12.40
C PRO A 163 -18.83 -25.52 10.88
N SER A 164 -19.57 -24.73 10.12
CA SER A 164 -19.55 -24.69 8.65
C SER A 164 -18.79 -23.48 8.08
N GLY A 165 -18.13 -22.73 8.94
CA GLY A 165 -17.50 -21.47 8.59
C GLY A 165 -16.24 -21.64 7.73
N LYS A 166 -15.85 -20.54 7.08
CA LYS A 166 -14.67 -20.47 6.23
C LYS A 166 -13.74 -19.37 6.71
N MET A 167 -12.45 -19.60 6.50
CA MET A 167 -11.41 -18.59 6.72
C MET A 167 -10.82 -18.20 5.37
N LEU A 168 -10.66 -16.90 5.12
CA LEU A 168 -10.00 -16.33 3.96
C LEU A 168 -8.72 -15.63 4.42
N LEU A 169 -7.58 -16.18 4.03
CA LEU A 169 -6.27 -15.73 4.46
C LEU A 169 -5.46 -15.27 3.26
N SER A 170 -5.00 -14.01 3.29
CA SER A 170 -4.09 -13.47 2.27
C SER A 170 -2.72 -13.18 2.87
N ILE A 171 -1.66 -13.60 2.16
CA ILE A 171 -0.27 -13.45 2.61
C ILE A 171 0.67 -13.50 1.41
N GLU A 172 1.83 -12.84 1.51
CA GLU A 172 2.91 -12.94 0.53
C GLU A 172 3.53 -14.35 0.53
N ASN A 173 4.02 -14.72 -0.64
CA ASN A 173 4.87 -15.91 -0.80
C ASN A 173 6.33 -15.51 -0.65
N ARG A 174 7.04 -16.03 0.37
CA ARG A 174 8.44 -15.68 0.62
C ARG A 174 9.41 -16.01 -0.51
N ILE A 175 9.01 -16.87 -1.45
CA ILE A 175 9.76 -17.18 -2.67
C ILE A 175 9.01 -16.70 -3.92
N GLY A 176 8.14 -15.70 -3.78
CA GLY A 176 7.44 -15.08 -4.91
C GLY A 176 8.41 -14.58 -5.97
N LEU A 177 8.00 -14.69 -7.25
CA LEU A 177 8.83 -14.29 -8.38
C LEU A 177 9.36 -12.86 -8.26
N LYS A 178 8.55 -11.94 -7.71
CA LYS A 178 8.95 -10.56 -7.46
C LYS A 178 10.26 -10.47 -6.65
N TYR A 179 10.41 -11.25 -5.59
CA TYR A 179 11.62 -11.21 -4.75
C TYR A 179 12.85 -11.78 -5.46
N ILE A 180 12.66 -12.83 -6.28
CA ILE A 180 13.73 -13.43 -7.08
C ILE A 180 14.21 -12.44 -8.15
N SER A 181 13.31 -11.63 -8.70
CA SER A 181 13.60 -10.68 -9.76
C SER A 181 14.19 -9.34 -9.28
N GLY A 182 14.32 -9.15 -7.95
CA GLY A 182 15.00 -7.99 -7.37
C GLY A 182 14.12 -7.01 -6.61
N PHE A 183 12.94 -7.43 -6.14
CA PHE A 183 12.22 -6.70 -5.10
C PHE A 183 12.82 -6.98 -3.73
N ARG A 184 12.77 -5.98 -2.87
CA ARG A 184 13.04 -6.16 -1.44
C ARG A 184 11.90 -6.91 -0.79
N GLU A 185 12.17 -7.62 0.28
CA GLU A 185 11.12 -8.28 1.06
C GLU A 185 10.25 -7.20 1.73
N ASP A 186 8.92 -7.33 1.62
CA ASP A 186 7.95 -6.28 1.97
C ASP A 186 8.03 -5.83 3.44
N HIS A 187 8.47 -6.67 4.36
CA HIS A 187 8.46 -6.40 5.80
C HIS A 187 9.84 -6.05 6.35
N THR A 188 10.90 -6.60 5.77
CA THR A 188 12.28 -6.39 6.25
C THR A 188 12.97 -5.29 5.49
N GLY A 189 12.53 -5.00 4.26
CA GLY A 189 13.19 -4.07 3.34
C GLY A 189 14.54 -4.59 2.80
N GLU A 190 14.89 -5.86 3.06
CA GLU A 190 16.14 -6.47 2.62
C GLU A 190 15.93 -7.35 1.39
N PHE A 191 16.96 -7.43 0.52
CA PHE A 191 16.95 -8.36 -0.61
C PHE A 191 17.08 -9.80 -0.11
N PHE A 192 16.27 -10.68 -0.69
CA PHE A 192 16.33 -12.14 -0.47
C PHE A 192 16.11 -12.61 0.97
N SER A 193 15.70 -11.74 1.90
CA SER A 193 15.48 -12.10 3.30
C SER A 193 14.54 -13.32 3.43
N GLY A 194 13.38 -13.29 2.77
CA GLY A 194 12.45 -14.42 2.73
C GLY A 194 13.05 -15.67 2.06
N ILE A 195 13.81 -15.51 0.96
CA ILE A 195 14.48 -16.61 0.25
C ILE A 195 15.52 -17.27 1.15
N ASN A 196 16.28 -16.47 1.92
CA ASN A 196 17.26 -16.93 2.91
C ASN A 196 16.64 -17.39 4.23
N ASN A 197 15.31 -17.56 4.26
CA ASN A 197 14.57 -18.05 5.42
C ASN A 197 14.72 -17.18 6.67
N TYR A 198 14.78 -15.84 6.50
CA TYR A 198 14.83 -14.86 7.59
C TYR A 198 15.95 -15.16 8.61
N SER A 199 17.22 -15.14 8.15
CA SER A 199 18.39 -15.55 8.91
C SER A 199 18.71 -14.71 10.15
N ASN A 200 18.12 -13.50 10.26
CA ASN A 200 18.46 -12.49 11.26
C ASN A 200 17.53 -12.47 12.49
N ASN A 201 16.88 -13.57 12.87
CA ASN A 201 15.92 -13.66 13.99
C ASN A 201 14.71 -12.71 13.86
N GLU A 202 14.28 -12.46 12.67
CA GLU A 202 13.13 -11.60 12.40
C GLU A 202 11.84 -12.24 12.94
N ARG A 203 10.98 -11.40 13.52
CA ARG A 203 9.69 -11.84 14.06
C ARG A 203 8.60 -11.84 13.00
N VAL A 204 8.81 -11.16 11.88
CA VAL A 204 7.90 -11.19 10.74
C VAL A 204 8.32 -12.29 9.78
N ARG A 205 7.37 -13.10 9.31
CA ARG A 205 7.67 -14.20 8.42
C ARG A 205 6.50 -14.48 7.48
N THR A 206 6.79 -14.59 6.19
CA THR A 206 5.88 -15.14 5.18
C THR A 206 6.25 -16.61 4.86
N PHE A 207 5.44 -17.28 4.06
CA PHE A 207 5.53 -18.72 3.87
C PHE A 207 5.50 -19.10 2.39
N THR A 208 6.15 -20.20 2.05
CA THR A 208 5.89 -20.89 0.77
C THR A 208 4.53 -21.59 0.81
N LYS A 209 3.99 -21.93 -0.37
CA LYS A 209 2.76 -22.71 -0.49
C LYS A 209 2.78 -24.00 0.37
N GLY A 210 3.91 -24.73 0.32
CA GLY A 210 4.08 -25.96 1.08
C GLY A 210 4.13 -25.76 2.60
N GLU A 211 4.89 -24.74 3.06
CA GLU A 211 4.96 -24.40 4.50
C GLU A 211 3.59 -23.98 5.03
N LEU A 212 2.87 -23.13 4.27
CA LEU A 212 1.53 -22.68 4.66
C LEU A 212 0.53 -23.84 4.71
N THR A 213 0.58 -24.74 3.75
CA THR A 213 -0.24 -25.96 3.73
C THR A 213 0.02 -26.83 4.97
N ASN A 214 1.29 -27.06 5.32
CA ASN A 214 1.67 -27.82 6.49
C ASN A 214 1.19 -27.15 7.78
N LEU A 215 1.37 -25.84 7.90
CA LEU A 215 0.94 -25.05 9.05
C LEU A 215 -0.59 -25.14 9.25
N LEU A 216 -1.38 -25.07 8.17
CA LEU A 216 -2.83 -25.23 8.22
C LEU A 216 -3.24 -26.64 8.62
N ASN A 217 -2.60 -27.66 8.07
CA ASN A 217 -2.86 -29.08 8.41
C ASN A 217 -2.56 -29.39 9.89
N GLU A 218 -1.47 -28.86 10.44
CA GLU A 218 -1.11 -29.00 11.87
C GLU A 218 -2.16 -28.39 12.81
N THR A 219 -2.95 -27.44 12.31
CA THR A 219 -4.07 -26.86 13.06
C THR A 219 -5.41 -27.53 12.78
N ASN A 220 -5.41 -28.68 12.08
CA ASN A 220 -6.61 -29.39 11.61
C ASN A 220 -7.52 -28.51 10.71
N LEU A 221 -6.91 -27.75 9.81
CA LEU A 221 -7.55 -26.96 8.76
C LEU A 221 -7.11 -27.55 7.42
N SER A 222 -7.74 -28.63 6.97
CA SER A 222 -7.28 -29.45 5.84
C SER A 222 -8.09 -29.29 4.55
N ALA A 223 -9.28 -28.69 4.60
CA ALA A 223 -10.03 -28.35 3.39
C ALA A 223 -9.55 -26.99 2.88
N ILE A 224 -8.55 -26.99 1.99
CA ILE A 224 -7.78 -25.82 1.57
C ILE A 224 -7.92 -25.63 0.05
N LYS A 225 -8.22 -24.42 -0.40
CA LYS A 225 -8.15 -24.00 -1.80
C LYS A 225 -7.28 -22.75 -1.90
N PHE A 226 -6.25 -22.81 -2.77
CA PHE A 226 -5.42 -21.67 -3.10
C PHE A 226 -5.98 -20.88 -4.26
N PHE A 227 -5.90 -19.58 -4.15
CA PHE A 227 -6.06 -18.59 -5.20
C PHE A 227 -4.77 -17.78 -5.28
N TYR A 228 -4.41 -17.36 -6.48
CA TYR A 228 -3.18 -16.63 -6.77
C TYR A 228 -3.52 -15.23 -7.30
N PRO A 229 -3.59 -14.22 -6.41
CA PRO A 229 -3.85 -12.83 -6.81
C PRO A 229 -2.65 -12.23 -7.52
N TYR A 230 -2.88 -11.66 -8.70
CA TYR A 230 -1.88 -10.99 -9.52
C TYR A 230 -2.24 -9.52 -9.75
N PRO A 231 -1.22 -8.61 -9.76
CA PRO A 231 0.21 -8.87 -9.53
C PRO A 231 0.54 -9.29 -8.09
N ASP A 232 -0.32 -9.00 -7.14
CA ASP A 232 -0.14 -9.25 -5.71
C ASP A 232 -1.49 -9.09 -4.98
N TYR A 233 -1.68 -9.66 -3.79
CA TYR A 233 -2.94 -9.59 -3.03
C TYR A 233 -3.31 -8.19 -2.58
N LYS A 234 -2.35 -7.25 -2.55
CA LYS A 234 -2.62 -5.87 -2.13
C LYS A 234 -3.50 -5.14 -3.14
N PHE A 235 -3.22 -5.29 -4.44
CA PHE A 235 -3.97 -4.65 -5.54
C PHE A 235 -4.19 -5.62 -6.71
N PRO A 236 -4.89 -6.73 -6.51
CA PRO A 236 -5.05 -7.69 -7.56
C PRO A 236 -5.97 -7.15 -8.67
N THR A 237 -5.58 -7.44 -9.91
CA THR A 237 -6.40 -7.24 -11.10
C THR A 237 -6.88 -8.56 -11.68
N GLU A 238 -6.21 -9.66 -11.29
CA GLU A 238 -6.52 -11.02 -11.69
C GLU A 238 -6.37 -11.97 -10.51
N ILE A 239 -7.22 -13.00 -10.47
CA ILE A 239 -7.14 -14.08 -9.48
C ILE A 239 -7.14 -15.41 -10.24
N PHE A 240 -6.07 -16.16 -10.07
CA PHE A 240 -5.92 -17.49 -10.66
C PHE A 240 -6.20 -18.58 -9.64
N THR A 241 -6.41 -19.80 -10.13
CA THR A 241 -6.48 -21.02 -9.32
C THR A 241 -5.45 -22.03 -9.82
N ASP A 242 -5.31 -23.17 -9.16
CA ASP A 242 -4.43 -24.27 -9.60
C ASP A 242 -4.73 -24.73 -11.04
N THR A 243 -5.98 -24.56 -11.50
CA THR A 243 -6.40 -24.93 -12.86
C THR A 243 -5.97 -23.95 -13.93
N THR A 244 -5.74 -22.68 -13.60
CA THR A 244 -5.55 -21.61 -14.58
C THR A 244 -4.17 -20.95 -14.54
N ILE A 245 -3.48 -21.01 -13.37
CA ILE A 245 -2.22 -20.28 -13.16
C ILE A 245 -1.10 -20.70 -14.12
N ASN A 246 -1.10 -21.95 -14.58
CA ASN A 246 -0.12 -22.45 -15.56
C ASN A 246 -0.62 -22.40 -17.01
N GLY A 247 -1.85 -21.94 -17.26
CA GLY A 247 -2.47 -21.91 -18.58
C GLY A 247 -2.78 -20.53 -19.13
N ILE A 248 -2.83 -19.51 -18.28
CA ILE A 248 -3.14 -18.13 -18.64
C ILE A 248 -2.02 -17.22 -18.17
N VAL A 249 -1.40 -16.47 -19.09
CA VAL A 249 -0.36 -15.50 -18.76
C VAL A 249 -0.97 -14.33 -18.00
N PRO A 250 -0.44 -13.97 -16.80
CA PRO A 250 -0.89 -12.79 -16.10
C PRO A 250 -0.75 -11.52 -16.95
N SER A 251 -1.78 -10.68 -16.99
CA SER A 251 -1.79 -9.46 -17.81
C SER A 251 -0.92 -8.33 -17.24
N SER A 252 -0.46 -8.47 -16.00
CA SER A 252 0.41 -7.49 -15.33
C SER A 252 1.47 -8.17 -14.50
N THR A 253 2.69 -7.62 -14.55
CA THR A 253 3.78 -7.94 -13.62
C THR A 253 3.66 -7.07 -12.36
N HIS A 254 4.41 -7.43 -11.33
CA HIS A 254 4.49 -6.60 -10.13
C HIS A 254 5.27 -5.31 -10.41
N PHE A 255 4.76 -4.17 -9.90
CA PHE A 255 5.40 -2.87 -10.02
C PHE A 255 5.85 -2.36 -8.65
N PRO A 256 7.00 -1.68 -8.57
CA PRO A 256 7.53 -1.13 -7.32
C PRO A 256 6.72 0.12 -6.91
N LEU A 257 5.67 -0.06 -6.11
CA LEU A 257 4.81 1.05 -5.67
C LEU A 257 5.31 1.74 -4.40
N ASP A 258 6.01 1.03 -3.54
CA ASP A 258 6.49 1.50 -2.23
C ASP A 258 7.95 1.97 -2.27
N MET A 259 8.82 1.32 -3.03
CA MET A 259 10.23 1.67 -3.14
C MET A 259 10.81 1.24 -4.50
N PRO A 260 11.92 1.86 -4.98
CA PRO A 260 12.62 1.43 -6.18
C PRO A 260 13.10 -0.03 -6.09
N ARG A 261 13.14 -0.72 -7.21
CA ARG A 261 13.68 -2.09 -7.28
C ARG A 261 14.91 -2.19 -8.17
N VAL A 262 15.72 -3.20 -7.89
CA VAL A 262 16.78 -3.66 -8.79
C VAL A 262 16.20 -4.71 -9.74
N LYS A 263 16.24 -4.47 -11.05
CA LYS A 263 15.78 -5.44 -12.05
C LYS A 263 16.91 -6.36 -12.45
N LEU A 264 16.88 -7.61 -11.97
CA LEU A 264 17.94 -8.59 -12.19
C LEU A 264 17.80 -9.32 -13.52
N PHE A 265 16.58 -9.53 -13.99
CA PHE A 265 16.25 -10.18 -15.26
C PHE A 265 14.82 -9.83 -15.72
N ASP A 266 14.43 -10.30 -16.90
CA ASP A 266 13.07 -10.17 -17.41
C ASP A 266 12.13 -11.21 -16.79
N GLU A 267 11.18 -10.76 -15.98
CA GLU A 267 10.20 -11.61 -15.30
C GLU A 267 9.29 -12.36 -16.28
N ASN A 268 8.92 -11.73 -17.40
CA ASN A 268 8.01 -12.34 -18.37
C ASN A 268 8.61 -13.62 -18.97
N SER A 269 9.93 -13.61 -19.24
CA SER A 269 10.65 -14.77 -19.73
C SER A 269 10.67 -15.92 -18.72
N LEU A 270 10.86 -15.61 -17.42
CA LEU A 270 10.81 -16.63 -16.38
C LEU A 270 9.37 -17.12 -16.14
N GLN A 271 8.38 -16.24 -16.14
CA GLN A 271 6.97 -16.65 -16.04
C GLN A 271 6.60 -17.70 -17.08
N LYS A 272 6.98 -17.46 -18.34
CA LYS A 272 6.74 -18.43 -19.43
C LYS A 272 7.39 -19.79 -19.13
N THR A 273 8.65 -19.80 -18.68
CA THR A 273 9.36 -21.03 -18.29
C THR A 273 8.68 -21.75 -17.12
N LEU A 274 8.22 -21.01 -16.11
CA LEU A 274 7.51 -21.58 -14.97
C LEU A 274 6.15 -22.15 -15.36
N MET A 275 5.42 -21.51 -16.28
CA MET A 275 4.16 -22.03 -16.84
C MET A 275 4.39 -23.32 -17.60
N ASP A 276 5.37 -23.37 -18.50
CA ASP A 276 5.74 -24.57 -19.27
C ASP A 276 6.14 -25.74 -18.34
N SER A 277 6.70 -25.41 -17.16
CA SER A 277 7.10 -26.36 -16.12
C SER A 277 5.99 -26.69 -15.12
N ASN A 278 4.78 -26.13 -15.27
CA ASN A 278 3.68 -26.23 -14.29
C ASN A 278 4.07 -25.83 -12.87
N SER A 279 4.78 -24.74 -12.70
CA SER A 279 5.38 -24.31 -11.42
C SER A 279 4.99 -22.89 -10.99
N MET A 280 4.15 -22.20 -11.75
CA MET A 280 3.74 -20.83 -11.42
C MET A 280 3.06 -20.70 -10.05
N ASP A 281 2.33 -21.72 -9.62
CA ASP A 281 1.66 -21.78 -8.32
C ASP A 281 2.63 -21.77 -7.13
N ILE A 282 3.87 -22.28 -7.33
CA ILE A 282 4.93 -22.27 -6.34
C ILE A 282 5.56 -20.87 -6.21
N PHE A 283 5.70 -20.16 -7.35
CA PHE A 283 6.37 -18.86 -7.45
C PHE A 283 5.42 -17.67 -7.55
N ALA A 284 4.12 -17.87 -7.39
CA ALA A 284 3.16 -16.76 -7.31
C ALA A 284 3.57 -15.78 -6.20
N ASN A 285 3.39 -14.46 -6.43
CA ASN A 285 3.88 -13.42 -5.50
C ASN A 285 3.17 -13.46 -4.14
N SER A 286 1.93 -13.91 -4.12
CA SER A 286 1.11 -13.99 -2.91
C SER A 286 0.00 -15.03 -3.05
N PHE A 287 -0.64 -15.34 -1.95
CA PHE A 287 -1.76 -16.26 -1.87
C PHE A 287 -3.00 -15.60 -1.27
N LEU A 288 -4.18 -15.98 -1.75
CA LEU A 288 -5.43 -15.94 -1.03
C LEU A 288 -5.88 -17.39 -0.80
N VAL A 289 -6.02 -17.79 0.44
CA VAL A 289 -6.35 -19.17 0.78
C VAL A 289 -7.74 -19.25 1.39
N GLU A 290 -8.64 -20.00 0.74
CA GLU A 290 -9.93 -20.40 1.33
C GLU A 290 -9.73 -21.68 2.13
N ILE A 291 -10.10 -21.63 3.40
CA ILE A 291 -9.94 -22.70 4.34
C ILE A 291 -11.30 -23.00 4.96
N SER A 292 -11.79 -24.24 4.86
CA SER A 292 -13.07 -24.64 5.45
C SER A 292 -12.88 -25.44 6.73
N ALA A 293 -13.74 -25.19 7.71
CA ALA A 293 -13.82 -26.00 8.93
C ALA A 293 -14.42 -27.38 8.69
N SER A 294 -15.16 -27.56 7.61
CA SER A 294 -15.76 -28.81 7.17
C SER A 294 -15.36 -29.10 5.71
N GLN A 295 -15.55 -30.33 5.27
CA GLN A 295 -15.36 -30.72 3.86
C GLN A 295 -16.48 -30.11 2.98
N GLN A 296 -16.51 -28.80 2.85
CA GLN A 296 -17.44 -28.13 1.93
C GLN A 296 -16.87 -28.11 0.52
N ILE A 297 -17.76 -28.06 -0.47
CA ILE A 297 -17.42 -27.93 -1.88
C ILE A 297 -16.73 -26.57 -2.06
N PRO A 298 -15.50 -26.53 -2.60
CA PRO A 298 -14.79 -25.29 -2.86
C PRO A 298 -15.58 -24.37 -3.80
N THR A 299 -15.35 -23.09 -3.70
CA THR A 299 -15.89 -22.08 -4.63
C THR A 299 -15.60 -22.47 -6.08
N GLN A 300 -16.64 -22.57 -6.92
CA GLN A 300 -16.53 -22.96 -8.34
C GLN A 300 -16.16 -21.73 -9.19
N ILE A 301 -14.97 -21.24 -9.03
CA ILE A 301 -14.40 -20.15 -9.82
C ILE A 301 -12.97 -20.57 -10.16
N ASP A 302 -12.63 -20.52 -11.44
CA ASP A 302 -11.32 -20.95 -11.94
C ASP A 302 -10.39 -19.78 -12.22
N TYR A 303 -10.95 -18.63 -12.63
CA TYR A 303 -10.21 -17.40 -12.91
C TYR A 303 -11.11 -16.19 -12.71
N VAL A 304 -10.54 -15.09 -12.26
CA VAL A 304 -11.23 -13.78 -12.17
C VAL A 304 -10.36 -12.69 -12.76
N LYS A 305 -10.96 -11.82 -13.59
CA LYS A 305 -10.39 -10.55 -14.05
C LYS A 305 -11.22 -9.40 -13.52
N ILE A 306 -10.57 -8.40 -12.93
CA ILE A 306 -11.24 -7.34 -12.20
C ILE A 306 -10.94 -5.99 -12.85
N SER A 307 -11.97 -5.32 -13.34
CA SER A 307 -11.91 -3.99 -13.94
C SER A 307 -12.50 -2.95 -12.99
N ALA A 308 -11.82 -2.74 -11.84
CA ALA A 308 -12.26 -1.81 -10.78
C ALA A 308 -11.61 -0.42 -10.88
N ASN A 309 -10.57 -0.27 -11.67
CA ASN A 309 -9.81 0.98 -11.87
C ASN A 309 -10.50 1.97 -12.84
N ARG A 310 -11.81 1.99 -12.86
CA ARG A 310 -12.67 2.79 -13.76
C ARG A 310 -13.65 3.62 -12.94
N SER A 311 -14.40 4.51 -13.60
CA SER A 311 -15.56 5.13 -12.95
C SER A 311 -16.59 4.08 -12.53
N GLU A 312 -17.36 4.37 -11.49
CA GLU A 312 -18.21 3.38 -10.80
C GLU A 312 -19.21 2.66 -11.70
N GLU A 313 -19.74 3.35 -12.71
CA GLU A 313 -20.71 2.83 -13.68
C GLU A 313 -20.13 1.76 -14.60
N PHE A 314 -18.81 1.63 -14.68
CA PHE A 314 -18.13 0.67 -15.55
C PHE A 314 -17.37 -0.42 -14.79
N ARG A 315 -17.44 -0.42 -13.46
CA ARG A 315 -16.71 -1.40 -12.63
C ARG A 315 -17.37 -2.76 -12.68
N ILE A 316 -16.67 -3.71 -13.29
CA ILE A 316 -17.12 -5.10 -13.40
C ILE A 316 -16.00 -6.06 -13.05
N PHE A 317 -16.37 -7.31 -12.82
CA PHE A 317 -15.43 -8.42 -12.84
C PHE A 317 -15.94 -9.52 -13.74
N THR A 318 -15.01 -10.22 -14.37
CA THR A 318 -15.25 -11.37 -15.24
C THR A 318 -14.70 -12.61 -14.55
N TYR A 319 -15.43 -13.71 -14.49
CA TYR A 319 -14.90 -14.96 -13.98
C TYR A 319 -15.22 -16.14 -14.88
N PHE A 320 -14.34 -17.14 -14.84
CA PHE A 320 -14.50 -18.40 -15.57
C PHE A 320 -15.03 -19.48 -14.65
N ASP A 321 -16.01 -20.22 -15.14
CA ASP A 321 -16.49 -21.48 -14.61
C ASP A 321 -16.23 -22.54 -15.67
N LEU A 322 -15.06 -23.16 -15.64
CA LEU A 322 -14.61 -24.10 -16.64
C LEU A 322 -15.41 -25.41 -16.57
N ASN A 323 -15.94 -25.79 -15.41
CA ASN A 323 -16.77 -26.97 -15.24
C ASN A 323 -18.09 -26.85 -16.02
N ASN A 324 -18.67 -25.65 -16.06
CA ASN A 324 -19.89 -25.34 -16.81
C ASN A 324 -19.63 -24.76 -18.20
N ASN A 325 -18.37 -24.62 -18.62
CA ASN A 325 -17.95 -24.01 -19.87
C ASN A 325 -18.53 -22.59 -20.06
N LYS A 326 -18.49 -21.75 -19.03
CA LYS A 326 -19.09 -20.41 -19.03
C LYS A 326 -18.11 -19.34 -18.54
N VAL A 327 -18.29 -18.16 -19.12
CA VAL A 327 -17.71 -16.89 -18.65
C VAL A 327 -18.85 -16.04 -18.12
N TYR A 328 -18.67 -15.49 -16.95
CA TYR A 328 -19.63 -14.59 -16.32
C TYR A 328 -19.04 -13.18 -16.19
N LYS A 329 -19.87 -12.16 -16.43
CA LYS A 329 -19.52 -10.77 -16.10
C LYS A 329 -20.55 -10.22 -15.09
N LYS A 330 -20.07 -9.67 -13.99
CA LYS A 330 -20.89 -9.11 -12.93
C LYS A 330 -20.45 -7.70 -12.58
N GLY A 331 -21.40 -6.86 -12.15
CA GLY A 331 -21.10 -5.54 -11.64
C GLY A 331 -20.45 -5.60 -10.26
N LEU A 332 -19.45 -4.76 -10.03
CA LEU A 332 -18.86 -4.58 -8.70
C LEU A 332 -19.73 -3.70 -7.79
N ASN A 333 -20.70 -2.99 -8.35
CA ASN A 333 -21.66 -2.15 -7.62
C ASN A 333 -22.98 -2.01 -8.39
N ALA A 334 -23.96 -1.38 -7.79
CA ALA A 334 -25.29 -1.20 -8.40
C ALA A 334 -25.29 -0.33 -9.67
N LYS A 335 -24.35 0.66 -9.77
CA LYS A 335 -24.28 1.58 -10.93
C LYS A 335 -23.81 0.86 -12.21
N SER A 336 -23.04 -0.21 -12.09
CA SER A 336 -22.55 -0.97 -13.25
C SER A 336 -23.59 -1.89 -13.92
N GLN A 337 -24.80 -1.98 -13.35
CA GLN A 337 -25.86 -2.81 -13.95
C GLN A 337 -26.30 -2.34 -15.34
N ASP A 338 -26.32 -1.03 -15.58
CA ASP A 338 -26.71 -0.50 -16.90
C ASP A 338 -25.63 -0.73 -17.95
N HIS A 339 -24.38 -0.81 -17.55
CA HIS A 339 -23.30 -1.22 -18.43
C HIS A 339 -23.46 -2.68 -18.89
N LEU A 340 -23.77 -3.59 -17.96
CA LEU A 340 -24.06 -4.98 -18.31
C LEU A 340 -25.32 -5.14 -19.17
N LYS A 341 -26.37 -4.34 -18.95
CA LYS A 341 -27.58 -4.33 -19.81
C LYS A 341 -27.25 -3.90 -21.25
N ARG A 342 -26.33 -2.94 -21.42
CA ARG A 342 -25.86 -2.55 -22.76
C ARG A 342 -25.17 -3.73 -23.48
N MET A 343 -24.30 -4.45 -22.78
CA MET A 343 -23.68 -5.66 -23.35
C MET A 343 -24.76 -6.68 -23.77
N LEU A 344 -25.75 -6.93 -22.91
CA LEU A 344 -26.86 -7.84 -23.25
C LEU A 344 -27.67 -7.37 -24.47
N HIS A 345 -27.85 -6.06 -24.65
CA HIS A 345 -28.52 -5.48 -25.80
C HIS A 345 -27.80 -5.78 -27.14
N TYR A 346 -26.44 -5.80 -27.11
CA TYR A 346 -25.65 -6.11 -28.29
C TYR A 346 -25.28 -7.60 -28.41
N SER A 347 -25.95 -8.48 -27.66
CA SER A 347 -25.85 -9.94 -27.84
C SER A 347 -26.27 -10.35 -29.22
N ASP A 348 -25.53 -11.24 -29.85
CA ASP A 348 -25.77 -11.73 -31.19
C ASP A 348 -25.82 -10.65 -32.31
N TYR A 349 -25.36 -9.43 -31.97
CA TYR A 349 -25.32 -8.34 -32.94
C TYR A 349 -24.39 -8.69 -34.09
N SER A 350 -24.87 -8.56 -35.32
CA SER A 350 -24.09 -8.67 -36.55
C SER A 350 -23.68 -7.28 -37.00
N TYR A 351 -22.42 -7.10 -37.31
CA TYR A 351 -21.91 -5.86 -37.88
C TYR A 351 -22.47 -5.71 -39.30
N ASP A 352 -22.22 -4.56 -39.95
CA ASP A 352 -22.67 -4.33 -41.31
C ASP A 352 -22.21 -5.41 -42.31
N SER A 353 -21.24 -6.21 -41.89
CA SER A 353 -20.72 -7.41 -42.58
C SER A 353 -21.28 -8.69 -41.97
N ASN A 354 -21.61 -9.65 -42.82
CA ASN A 354 -22.02 -11.00 -42.41
C ASN A 354 -20.87 -11.85 -41.85
N GLN A 355 -19.63 -11.33 -41.87
CA GLN A 355 -18.42 -12.04 -41.43
C GLN A 355 -18.04 -11.75 -40.00
N ILE A 356 -18.67 -10.75 -39.33
CA ILE A 356 -18.36 -10.37 -37.96
C ILE A 356 -19.63 -10.38 -37.13
N LYS A 357 -19.61 -11.08 -35.99
CA LYS A 357 -20.76 -11.21 -35.10
C LYS A 357 -20.34 -11.25 -33.64
N ASN A 358 -21.07 -10.55 -32.77
CA ASN A 358 -20.90 -10.68 -31.32
C ASN A 358 -21.30 -12.08 -30.84
N ALA A 359 -20.63 -12.59 -29.84
CA ALA A 359 -20.98 -13.83 -29.17
C ALA A 359 -22.32 -13.68 -28.42
N THR A 360 -23.06 -14.77 -28.32
CA THR A 360 -24.33 -14.80 -27.58
C THR A 360 -24.08 -14.56 -26.08
N CYS A 361 -24.84 -13.63 -25.52
CA CYS A 361 -24.82 -13.28 -24.11
C CYS A 361 -26.16 -13.62 -23.47
N TYR A 362 -26.13 -14.26 -22.32
CA TYR A 362 -27.31 -14.67 -21.57
C TYR A 362 -27.47 -13.84 -20.31
N LYS A 363 -28.72 -13.48 -19.99
CA LYS A 363 -29.04 -12.76 -18.76
C LYS A 363 -28.92 -13.68 -17.55
N GLU A 364 -28.23 -13.26 -16.53
CA GLU A 364 -28.14 -13.89 -15.22
C GLU A 364 -28.85 -13.02 -14.13
N VAL A 365 -28.93 -13.52 -12.90
CA VAL A 365 -29.63 -12.83 -11.81
C VAL A 365 -29.00 -11.46 -11.50
N ASP A 366 -27.66 -11.43 -11.45
CA ASP A 366 -26.86 -10.27 -11.06
C ASP A 366 -25.75 -9.92 -12.08
N GLY A 367 -25.95 -10.33 -13.34
CA GLY A 367 -24.96 -10.14 -14.39
C GLY A 367 -25.37 -10.74 -15.73
N ILE A 368 -24.36 -11.13 -16.46
CA ILE A 368 -24.49 -11.80 -17.77
C ILE A 368 -23.53 -12.98 -17.86
N SER A 369 -23.85 -13.96 -18.72
CA SER A 369 -22.93 -15.05 -19.04
C SER A 369 -22.80 -15.25 -20.55
N MET A 370 -21.69 -15.88 -20.94
CA MET A 370 -21.44 -16.33 -22.30
C MET A 370 -20.68 -17.67 -22.30
N LEU A 371 -20.61 -18.34 -23.44
CA LEU A 371 -19.80 -19.55 -23.53
C LEU A 371 -18.31 -19.22 -23.40
N PHE A 372 -17.57 -20.13 -22.80
CA PHE A 372 -16.12 -20.10 -22.83
C PHE A 372 -15.63 -20.70 -24.17
N TYR A 373 -14.93 -19.90 -24.98
CA TYR A 373 -14.42 -20.33 -26.27
C TYR A 373 -13.01 -20.89 -26.12
N THR A 374 -12.76 -22.05 -26.71
CA THR A 374 -11.45 -22.74 -26.75
C THR A 374 -10.83 -22.75 -28.15
N ILE A 375 -11.46 -22.08 -29.11
CA ILE A 375 -10.94 -21.97 -30.48
C ILE A 375 -9.89 -20.84 -30.56
N GLU A 376 -9.12 -20.82 -31.64
CA GLU A 376 -8.04 -19.88 -31.88
C GLU A 376 -8.53 -18.43 -31.92
N THR A 377 -7.82 -17.54 -31.21
CA THR A 377 -8.01 -16.09 -31.31
C THR A 377 -7.27 -15.52 -32.52
N LEU A 378 -7.73 -14.37 -33.00
CA LEU A 378 -6.99 -13.62 -34.03
C LEU A 378 -5.60 -13.23 -33.52
N GLU A 379 -5.44 -12.91 -32.24
CA GLU A 379 -4.16 -12.58 -31.62
C GLU A 379 -3.16 -13.74 -31.74
N ASN A 380 -3.56 -14.94 -31.34
CA ASN A 380 -2.71 -16.14 -31.46
C ASN A 380 -2.31 -16.41 -32.90
N ARG A 381 -3.26 -16.23 -33.85
CA ARG A 381 -3.01 -16.36 -35.29
C ARG A 381 -2.03 -15.31 -35.79
N LEU A 382 -2.17 -14.06 -35.38
CA LEU A 382 -1.26 -12.99 -35.77
C LEU A 382 0.16 -13.23 -35.21
N VAL A 383 0.26 -13.64 -33.94
CA VAL A 383 1.54 -14.00 -33.32
C VAL A 383 2.22 -15.15 -34.06
N SER A 384 1.48 -16.19 -34.43
CA SER A 384 2.02 -17.32 -35.21
C SER A 384 2.52 -16.95 -36.61
N LYS A 385 2.05 -15.81 -37.15
CA LYS A 385 2.46 -15.28 -38.46
C LYS A 385 3.56 -14.22 -38.36
N CYS A 386 3.87 -13.73 -37.17
CA CYS A 386 4.98 -12.81 -36.91
C CYS A 386 6.30 -13.57 -36.83
N THR A 387 6.73 -14.20 -37.94
CA THR A 387 8.06 -14.79 -38.03
C THR A 387 8.98 -13.86 -38.81
N ASP A 388 10.28 -13.85 -38.49
CA ASP A 388 11.31 -12.96 -39.06
C ASP A 388 11.39 -12.95 -40.62
N THR A 389 10.71 -13.89 -41.27
CA THR A 389 10.82 -14.09 -42.72
C THR A 389 9.54 -13.87 -43.47
N ASN A 390 8.36 -13.74 -42.84
CA ASN A 390 7.07 -13.65 -43.57
C ASN A 390 6.07 -12.66 -42.99
N THR A 391 6.30 -11.37 -43.20
CA THR A 391 5.35 -10.29 -42.87
C THR A 391 4.11 -10.28 -43.75
N GLY A 392 4.17 -10.92 -44.91
CA GLY A 392 3.06 -10.96 -45.89
C GLY A 392 1.82 -11.66 -45.33
N ASP A 393 1.97 -12.76 -44.61
CA ASP A 393 0.86 -13.50 -44.02
C ASP A 393 0.19 -12.74 -42.88
N PHE A 394 0.98 -12.05 -42.07
CA PHE A 394 0.45 -11.15 -41.04
C PHE A 394 -0.40 -10.03 -41.64
N ILE A 395 0.13 -9.35 -42.66
CA ILE A 395 -0.59 -8.27 -43.35
C ILE A 395 -1.87 -8.82 -43.98
N HIS A 396 -1.83 -10.01 -44.55
CA HIS A 396 -3.00 -10.66 -45.16
C HIS A 396 -4.14 -10.86 -44.14
N GLU A 397 -3.87 -11.35 -42.94
CA GLU A 397 -4.89 -11.54 -41.90
C GLU A 397 -5.54 -10.22 -41.48
N ILE A 398 -4.74 -9.16 -41.33
CA ILE A 398 -5.26 -7.83 -40.97
C ILE A 398 -6.08 -7.24 -42.11
N VAL A 399 -5.63 -7.39 -43.37
CA VAL A 399 -6.39 -6.97 -44.56
C VAL A 399 -7.73 -7.71 -44.64
N LYS A 400 -7.75 -9.01 -44.31
CA LYS A 400 -8.99 -9.80 -44.27
C LYS A 400 -9.97 -9.23 -43.23
N LEU A 401 -9.53 -8.94 -42.03
CA LEU A 401 -10.36 -8.28 -40.99
C LEU A 401 -10.84 -6.90 -41.42
N ARG A 402 -9.93 -6.07 -41.98
CA ARG A 402 -10.30 -4.75 -42.53
C ARG A 402 -11.38 -4.86 -43.60
N ASN A 403 -11.22 -5.76 -44.56
CA ASN A 403 -12.20 -5.92 -45.65
C ASN A 403 -13.56 -6.39 -45.12
N ALA A 404 -13.57 -7.26 -44.13
CA ALA A 404 -14.80 -7.68 -43.45
C ALA A 404 -15.48 -6.50 -42.71
N LEU A 405 -14.73 -5.60 -42.08
CA LEU A 405 -15.29 -4.43 -41.44
C LEU A 405 -15.80 -3.36 -42.42
N TYR A 406 -15.16 -3.22 -43.57
CA TYR A 406 -15.49 -2.19 -44.56
C TYR A 406 -16.55 -2.65 -45.58
N GLU A 407 -17.01 -3.89 -45.49
CA GLU A 407 -17.96 -4.45 -46.45
C GLU A 407 -19.23 -3.57 -46.54
N GLY A 408 -19.50 -3.05 -47.75
CA GLY A 408 -20.66 -2.20 -48.00
C GLY A 408 -20.56 -0.75 -47.51
N ILE A 409 -19.47 -0.38 -46.84
CA ILE A 409 -19.27 0.97 -46.29
C ILE A 409 -18.31 1.76 -47.19
N HIS A 410 -18.69 2.97 -47.58
CA HIS A 410 -17.86 3.85 -48.40
C HIS A 410 -17.33 5.03 -47.57
N PRO A 411 -16.08 5.48 -47.80
CA PRO A 411 -15.51 6.61 -47.09
C PRO A 411 -16.29 7.91 -47.36
N SER A 412 -16.61 8.62 -46.31
CA SER A 412 -17.36 9.89 -46.34
C SER A 412 -16.85 10.88 -45.32
N ASP A 413 -17.32 12.13 -45.46
CA ASP A 413 -17.02 13.17 -44.50
C ASP A 413 -17.79 12.92 -43.19
N PHE A 414 -17.10 13.13 -42.07
CA PHE A 414 -17.71 12.92 -40.74
C PHE A 414 -18.45 14.13 -40.23
N THR A 415 -19.63 13.90 -39.67
CA THR A 415 -20.40 14.91 -38.97
C THR A 415 -20.48 14.50 -37.48
N CYS A 416 -19.73 15.18 -36.62
CA CYS A 416 -19.79 14.94 -35.18
C CYS A 416 -21.19 15.18 -34.61
N ASN A 417 -21.75 14.19 -33.95
CA ASN A 417 -22.92 14.37 -33.09
C ASN A 417 -22.49 14.74 -31.66
N ASN A 418 -23.46 15.13 -30.82
CA ASN A 418 -23.18 15.51 -29.45
C ASN A 418 -22.62 14.34 -28.62
N ASP A 419 -23.14 13.13 -28.80
CA ASP A 419 -22.73 11.93 -28.06
C ASP A 419 -21.27 11.58 -28.34
N PHE A 420 -20.85 11.71 -29.60
CA PHE A 420 -19.44 11.54 -29.98
C PHE A 420 -18.54 12.58 -29.31
N VAL A 421 -18.97 13.86 -29.33
CA VAL A 421 -18.18 14.96 -28.75
C VAL A 421 -18.04 14.83 -27.24
N GLU A 422 -19.06 14.31 -26.55
CA GLU A 422 -19.02 14.10 -25.10
C GLU A 422 -17.97 13.07 -24.72
N ILE A 423 -17.78 12.02 -25.51
CA ILE A 423 -16.87 10.91 -25.20
C ILE A 423 -15.45 11.15 -25.74
N PHE A 424 -15.33 11.65 -26.98
CA PHE A 424 -14.06 11.72 -27.67
C PHE A 424 -13.46 13.13 -27.74
N SER A 425 -13.96 14.00 -28.54
CA SER A 425 -13.67 15.44 -28.62
C SER A 425 -14.35 16.07 -29.85
N ARG A 426 -14.16 17.40 -30.05
CA ARG A 426 -14.62 18.10 -31.26
C ARG A 426 -13.63 18.01 -32.41
N GLU A 427 -12.44 17.51 -32.18
CA GLU A 427 -11.46 17.30 -33.24
C GLU A 427 -11.97 16.27 -34.23
N LYS A 428 -11.78 16.57 -35.52
CA LYS A 428 -12.19 15.65 -36.60
C LYS A 428 -11.08 15.54 -37.62
N PRO A 429 -10.91 14.36 -38.24
CA PRO A 429 -9.98 14.21 -39.33
C PRO A 429 -10.48 14.97 -40.58
N GLU A 430 -9.53 15.54 -41.32
CA GLU A 430 -9.85 16.18 -42.63
C GLU A 430 -10.09 15.17 -43.74
N GLN A 431 -9.61 13.96 -43.55
CA GLN A 431 -9.72 12.89 -44.53
C GLN A 431 -11.08 12.18 -44.44
N LYS A 432 -11.59 11.67 -45.57
CA LYS A 432 -12.78 10.80 -45.59
C LYS A 432 -12.45 9.43 -45.05
N LEU A 433 -13.29 8.92 -44.15
CA LEU A 433 -13.12 7.65 -43.46
C LEU A 433 -14.38 6.77 -43.62
N HIS A 434 -14.25 5.48 -43.31
CA HIS A 434 -15.37 4.54 -43.30
C HIS A 434 -16.07 4.63 -41.92
N TRP A 435 -17.31 5.10 -41.89
CA TRP A 435 -18.07 5.32 -40.69
C TRP A 435 -19.12 4.24 -40.47
N SER A 436 -19.06 3.55 -39.32
CA SER A 436 -20.14 2.64 -38.89
C SER A 436 -20.95 3.31 -37.79
N SER A 437 -22.28 3.15 -37.87
CA SER A 437 -23.20 3.64 -36.83
C SER A 437 -23.22 2.76 -35.58
N ASN A 438 -22.53 1.64 -35.63
CA ASN A 438 -22.45 0.68 -34.52
C ASN A 438 -21.03 0.08 -34.48
N SER A 439 -20.14 0.70 -33.75
CA SER A 439 -18.76 0.27 -33.63
C SER A 439 -18.43 -0.21 -32.21
N ASN A 440 -17.76 -1.34 -32.12
CA ASN A 440 -17.19 -1.83 -30.86
C ASN A 440 -15.73 -1.39 -30.75
N LEU A 441 -15.42 -0.63 -29.72
CA LEU A 441 -14.06 -0.17 -29.45
C LEU A 441 -13.16 -1.29 -28.89
N ASP A 442 -13.74 -2.37 -28.36
CA ASP A 442 -12.99 -3.55 -27.89
C ASP A 442 -12.83 -4.63 -28.97
N LEU A 443 -12.90 -4.24 -30.21
CA LEU A 443 -12.58 -5.13 -31.32
C LEU A 443 -11.07 -5.36 -31.46
N ILE A 444 -10.47 -5.82 -30.36
CA ILE A 444 -9.04 -6.11 -30.27
C ILE A 444 -8.77 -7.58 -30.60
N SER A 445 -7.57 -7.88 -31.07
CA SER A 445 -7.21 -9.22 -31.61
C SER A 445 -7.48 -10.36 -30.62
N GLY A 446 -7.25 -10.13 -29.30
CA GLY A 446 -7.52 -11.12 -28.26
C GLY A 446 -9.01 -11.39 -28.00
N ASN A 447 -9.91 -10.48 -28.40
CA ASN A 447 -11.35 -10.61 -28.23
C ASN A 447 -12.05 -11.21 -29.49
N ILE A 448 -11.31 -11.50 -30.52
CA ILE A 448 -11.84 -12.02 -31.78
C ILE A 448 -11.46 -13.50 -31.94
N PHE A 449 -12.46 -14.37 -31.98
CA PHE A 449 -12.31 -15.80 -32.20
C PHE A 449 -12.64 -16.13 -33.66
N LEU A 450 -11.98 -17.14 -34.20
CA LEU A 450 -12.07 -17.54 -35.61
C LEU A 450 -12.89 -18.83 -35.73
N GLU A 451 -14.15 -18.70 -36.11
CA GLU A 451 -15.06 -19.83 -36.35
C GLU A 451 -15.25 -20.02 -37.88
N GLY A 452 -14.33 -20.74 -38.53
CA GLY A 452 -14.26 -20.79 -39.97
C GLY A 452 -13.92 -19.44 -40.59
N ASP A 453 -14.83 -18.89 -41.41
CA ASP A 453 -14.70 -17.55 -42.00
C ASP A 453 -15.40 -16.46 -41.17
N LEU A 454 -15.99 -16.81 -40.02
CA LEU A 454 -16.70 -15.90 -39.14
C LEU A 454 -15.79 -15.42 -38.02
N TYR A 455 -15.71 -14.11 -37.82
CA TYR A 455 -15.11 -13.48 -36.68
C TYR A 455 -16.15 -13.37 -35.54
N LYS A 456 -15.96 -14.12 -34.47
CA LYS A 456 -16.80 -14.10 -33.28
C LYS A 456 -16.19 -13.18 -32.21
N VAL A 457 -16.88 -12.13 -31.87
CA VAL A 457 -16.39 -11.12 -30.89
C VAL A 457 -16.96 -11.39 -29.52
N ILE A 458 -16.12 -11.57 -28.49
CA ILE A 458 -16.55 -11.93 -27.13
C ILE A 458 -16.69 -10.74 -26.19
N ASP A 459 -15.88 -9.71 -26.32
CA ASP A 459 -15.91 -8.52 -25.47
C ASP A 459 -16.39 -7.31 -26.28
N TYR A 460 -17.56 -6.84 -25.97
CA TYR A 460 -18.21 -5.73 -26.65
C TYR A 460 -18.83 -4.74 -25.65
N GLU A 461 -18.17 -4.56 -24.52
CA GLU A 461 -18.62 -3.63 -23.47
C GLU A 461 -18.63 -2.17 -23.93
N TRP A 462 -17.78 -1.83 -24.91
CA TRP A 462 -17.68 -0.49 -25.51
C TRP A 462 -18.30 -0.43 -26.91
N HIS A 463 -19.46 -1.04 -27.06
CA HIS A 463 -20.25 -0.90 -28.27
C HIS A 463 -20.95 0.46 -28.25
N MET A 464 -20.66 1.33 -29.25
CA MET A 464 -21.17 2.70 -29.32
C MET A 464 -22.33 2.80 -30.30
N PRO A 465 -23.49 3.37 -29.91
CA PRO A 465 -24.67 3.47 -30.77
C PRO A 465 -24.66 4.71 -31.68
N PHE A 466 -23.49 5.17 -32.09
CA PHE A 466 -23.31 6.33 -32.96
C PHE A 466 -22.11 6.13 -33.88
N GLN A 467 -21.97 7.01 -34.87
CA GLN A 467 -20.96 6.87 -35.92
C GLN A 467 -19.53 7.01 -35.35
N ILE A 468 -18.70 6.01 -35.61
CA ILE A 468 -17.26 5.98 -35.32
C ILE A 468 -16.52 5.52 -36.58
N PRO A 469 -15.32 6.06 -36.88
CA PRO A 469 -14.51 5.56 -37.99
C PRO A 469 -14.02 4.13 -37.71
N LEU A 470 -14.17 3.26 -38.69
CA LEU A 470 -13.62 1.91 -38.62
C LEU A 470 -12.09 1.89 -38.61
N GLU A 471 -11.47 2.90 -39.23
CA GLU A 471 -10.03 3.13 -39.16
C GLU A 471 -9.58 3.37 -37.71
N PHE A 472 -10.36 4.08 -36.90
CA PHE A 472 -10.04 4.26 -35.46
C PHE A 472 -10.14 2.93 -34.71
N THR A 473 -11.16 2.14 -34.96
CA THR A 473 -11.31 0.81 -34.37
C THR A 473 -10.12 -0.10 -34.71
N LEU A 474 -9.76 -0.16 -36.00
CA LEU A 474 -8.61 -0.95 -36.46
C LEU A 474 -7.26 -0.42 -35.94
N TRP A 475 -7.12 0.90 -35.91
CA TRP A 475 -5.93 1.53 -35.33
C TRP A 475 -5.74 1.12 -33.84
N ARG A 476 -6.83 1.10 -33.05
CA ARG A 476 -6.78 0.62 -31.66
C ARG A 476 -6.36 -0.85 -31.57
N THR A 477 -6.94 -1.70 -32.42
CA THR A 477 -6.60 -3.13 -32.53
C THR A 477 -5.11 -3.34 -32.80
N LEU A 478 -4.57 -2.64 -33.79
CA LEU A 478 -3.18 -2.74 -34.20
C LEU A 478 -2.22 -2.13 -33.18
N LYS A 479 -2.58 -0.98 -32.61
CA LYS A 479 -1.78 -0.34 -31.55
C LYS A 479 -1.66 -1.25 -30.34
N GLN A 480 -2.76 -1.85 -29.89
CA GLN A 480 -2.73 -2.76 -28.75
C GLN A 480 -1.93 -4.03 -29.06
N PHE A 481 -2.10 -4.61 -30.23
CA PHE A 481 -1.30 -5.76 -30.67
C PHE A 481 0.20 -5.43 -30.64
N LYS A 482 0.59 -4.27 -31.20
CA LYS A 482 1.98 -3.78 -31.17
C LYS A 482 2.50 -3.59 -29.74
N ASP A 483 1.67 -3.05 -28.85
CA ASP A 483 2.07 -2.79 -27.46
C ASP A 483 2.22 -4.08 -26.65
N ASN A 484 1.39 -5.09 -26.92
CA ASN A 484 1.46 -6.39 -26.24
C ASN A 484 2.62 -7.28 -26.74
N HIS A 485 3.07 -7.07 -27.98
CA HIS A 485 4.03 -7.97 -28.65
C HIS A 485 5.30 -7.25 -29.12
N LYS A 486 5.78 -6.28 -28.34
CA LYS A 486 6.98 -5.45 -28.66
C LYS A 486 8.24 -6.25 -28.95
N ASP A 487 8.35 -7.43 -28.37
CA ASP A 487 9.52 -8.30 -28.46
C ASP A 487 9.45 -9.28 -29.65
N ILE A 488 8.29 -9.41 -30.27
CA ILE A 488 8.03 -10.38 -31.34
C ILE A 488 7.92 -9.70 -32.71
N ILE A 489 7.37 -8.48 -32.76
CA ILE A 489 7.12 -7.78 -34.02
C ILE A 489 7.93 -6.51 -34.14
N ASP A 490 8.53 -6.30 -35.34
CA ASP A 490 9.10 -4.99 -35.70
C ASP A 490 7.98 -3.93 -35.76
N LYS A 491 8.11 -2.90 -34.90
CA LYS A 491 7.16 -1.79 -34.83
C LYS A 491 6.92 -1.12 -36.17
N SER A 492 7.94 -1.05 -37.04
CA SER A 492 7.84 -0.44 -38.36
C SER A 492 6.86 -1.16 -39.27
N ILE A 493 6.65 -2.46 -39.10
CA ILE A 493 5.69 -3.24 -39.91
C ILE A 493 4.25 -2.80 -39.61
N VAL A 494 3.92 -2.65 -38.32
CA VAL A 494 2.58 -2.19 -37.92
C VAL A 494 2.36 -0.74 -38.28
N ASP A 495 3.37 0.10 -38.10
CA ASP A 495 3.28 1.53 -38.43
C ASP A 495 3.11 1.75 -39.93
N ASN A 496 3.88 1.03 -40.77
CA ASN A 496 3.71 1.04 -42.23
C ASN A 496 2.30 0.55 -42.64
N PHE A 497 1.79 -0.49 -41.98
CA PHE A 497 0.43 -0.95 -42.25
C PHE A 497 -0.61 0.12 -41.92
N ILE A 498 -0.49 0.81 -40.79
CA ILE A 498 -1.39 1.90 -40.36
C ILE A 498 -1.43 2.99 -41.46
N TYR A 499 -0.27 3.48 -41.90
CA TYR A 499 -0.20 4.57 -42.85
C TYR A 499 -0.54 4.13 -44.28
N ASP A 500 0.03 3.04 -44.74
CA ASP A 500 -0.04 2.65 -46.16
C ASP A 500 -1.31 1.84 -46.47
N THR A 501 -1.73 0.94 -45.60
CA THR A 501 -2.82 0.00 -45.83
C THR A 501 -4.16 0.52 -45.34
N LEU A 502 -4.24 1.16 -44.18
CA LEU A 502 -5.45 1.85 -43.75
C LEU A 502 -5.58 3.23 -44.38
N ASN A 503 -4.55 3.69 -45.08
CA ASN A 503 -4.51 5.00 -45.71
C ASN A 503 -4.82 6.15 -44.74
N ILE A 504 -4.22 6.09 -43.56
CA ILE A 504 -4.39 7.11 -42.49
C ILE A 504 -3.24 8.12 -42.56
N THR A 505 -3.56 9.40 -42.55
CA THR A 505 -2.56 10.46 -42.46
C THR A 505 -2.10 10.61 -40.99
N ARG A 506 -0.90 11.16 -40.79
CA ARG A 506 -0.40 11.48 -39.41
C ARG A 506 -1.32 12.45 -38.68
N ALA A 507 -1.96 13.40 -39.37
CA ALA A 507 -2.93 14.31 -38.79
C ALA A 507 -4.19 13.57 -38.32
N THR A 508 -4.66 12.60 -39.08
CA THR A 508 -5.79 11.71 -38.68
C THR A 508 -5.41 10.87 -37.45
N GLU A 509 -4.20 10.32 -37.42
CA GLU A 509 -3.74 9.54 -36.30
C GLU A 509 -3.62 10.39 -35.02
N GLN A 510 -3.20 11.66 -35.11
CA GLN A 510 -3.21 12.57 -33.96
C GLN A 510 -4.62 12.78 -33.40
N CYS A 511 -5.65 12.89 -34.27
CA CYS A 511 -7.03 12.90 -33.80
C CYS A 511 -7.38 11.61 -33.05
N PHE A 512 -6.92 10.47 -33.53
CA PHE A 512 -7.16 9.17 -32.88
C PHE A 512 -6.51 9.08 -31.52
N PHE A 513 -5.29 9.60 -31.35
CA PHE A 513 -4.65 9.70 -30.03
C PHE A 513 -5.44 10.61 -29.09
N SER A 514 -5.91 11.77 -29.57
CA SER A 514 -6.74 12.68 -28.75
C SER A 514 -8.06 12.02 -28.34
N TRP A 515 -8.71 11.28 -29.24
CA TRP A 515 -9.95 10.56 -28.93
C TRP A 515 -9.74 9.43 -27.94
N GLU A 516 -8.68 8.65 -28.10
CA GLU A 516 -8.30 7.60 -27.16
C GLU A 516 -8.03 8.17 -25.76
N GLU A 517 -7.28 9.25 -25.70
CA GLU A 517 -6.98 9.91 -24.42
C GLU A 517 -8.25 10.42 -23.73
N ASN A 518 -9.16 11.06 -24.46
CA ASN A 518 -10.43 11.54 -23.92
C ASN A 518 -11.33 10.37 -23.46
N PHE A 519 -11.41 9.31 -24.24
CA PHE A 519 -12.16 8.11 -23.89
C PHE A 519 -11.64 7.51 -22.58
N ILE A 520 -10.33 7.32 -22.46
CA ILE A 520 -9.70 6.71 -21.30
C ILE A 520 -9.79 7.62 -20.07
N LYS A 521 -9.41 8.91 -20.22
CA LYS A 521 -9.30 9.83 -19.07
C LYS A 521 -10.62 10.45 -18.63
N ASN A 522 -11.49 10.81 -19.57
CA ASN A 522 -12.68 11.60 -19.30
C ASN A 522 -13.95 10.78 -19.23
N PHE A 523 -14.09 9.76 -20.09
CA PHE A 523 -15.27 8.89 -20.12
C PHE A 523 -15.11 7.68 -19.21
N VAL A 524 -14.13 6.81 -19.44
CA VAL A 524 -13.89 5.61 -18.61
C VAL A 524 -13.29 5.99 -17.27
N LYS A 525 -12.49 7.04 -17.22
CA LYS A 525 -11.78 7.56 -16.03
C LYS A 525 -10.90 6.49 -15.40
N ILE A 526 -10.02 5.92 -16.20
CA ILE A 526 -9.08 4.90 -15.73
C ILE A 526 -8.14 5.50 -14.68
N GLN A 527 -8.07 4.85 -13.54
CA GLN A 527 -7.14 5.13 -12.46
C GLN A 527 -6.00 4.10 -12.51
N ASP A 528 -4.93 4.47 -13.18
CA ASP A 528 -3.77 3.61 -13.33
C ASP A 528 -2.84 3.73 -12.11
N LEU A 529 -2.62 2.63 -11.40
CA LEU A 529 -1.69 2.58 -10.27
C LEU A 529 -0.24 2.65 -10.72
N TYR A 530 0.07 2.26 -11.94
CA TYR A 530 1.46 2.20 -12.42
C TYR A 530 2.10 3.57 -12.58
N ILE A 531 1.30 4.65 -12.65
CA ILE A 531 1.84 6.02 -12.62
C ILE A 531 2.54 6.38 -11.31
N PHE A 532 2.29 5.59 -10.26
CA PHE A 532 2.94 5.73 -8.95
C PHE A 532 4.12 4.77 -8.76
N ALA A 533 4.43 3.96 -9.77
CA ALA A 533 5.56 3.05 -9.70
C ALA A 533 6.89 3.83 -9.59
N ASN A 534 7.74 3.37 -8.69
CA ASN A 534 9.11 3.84 -8.56
C ASN A 534 9.99 3.30 -9.70
N ASP A 535 11.21 3.79 -9.78
CA ASP A 535 12.17 3.39 -10.79
C ASP A 535 12.57 1.91 -10.68
N GLU A 536 12.74 1.28 -11.84
CA GLU A 536 13.38 -0.03 -11.97
C GLU A 536 14.82 0.18 -12.45
N ILE A 537 15.78 -0.25 -11.65
CA ILE A 537 17.21 -0.12 -11.94
C ILE A 537 17.71 -1.43 -12.58
N PRO A 538 17.93 -1.51 -13.90
CA PRO A 538 18.45 -2.71 -14.52
C PRO A 538 19.91 -2.94 -14.11
N VAL A 539 20.25 -4.16 -13.72
CA VAL A 539 21.61 -4.56 -13.34
C VAL A 539 22.12 -5.62 -14.30
N ASP A 540 23.22 -5.32 -14.98
CA ASP A 540 23.97 -6.30 -15.76
C ASP A 540 24.95 -7.06 -14.85
N LEU A 541 24.51 -8.21 -14.35
CA LEU A 541 25.33 -9.08 -13.49
C LEU A 541 26.61 -9.59 -14.19
N ASN A 542 26.60 -9.74 -15.53
CA ASN A 542 27.79 -10.13 -16.27
C ASN A 542 28.84 -9.01 -16.30
N ALA A 543 28.37 -7.77 -16.49
CA ALA A 543 29.26 -6.60 -16.44
C ALA A 543 29.86 -6.42 -15.03
N VAL A 544 29.04 -6.59 -13.98
CA VAL A 544 29.49 -6.56 -12.57
C VAL A 544 30.52 -7.64 -12.30
N SER A 545 30.22 -8.90 -12.68
CA SER A 545 31.17 -10.04 -12.51
C SER A 545 32.47 -9.85 -13.28
N THR A 546 32.37 -9.37 -14.54
CA THR A 546 33.56 -9.16 -15.38
C THR A 546 34.46 -8.07 -14.81
N ARG A 547 33.89 -7.01 -14.27
CA ARG A 547 34.63 -5.94 -13.60
C ARG A 547 35.32 -6.46 -12.34
N TYR A 548 34.59 -7.20 -11.50
CA TYR A 548 35.14 -7.82 -10.29
C TYR A 548 36.33 -8.77 -10.57
N LEU A 549 36.29 -9.57 -11.66
CA LEU A 549 37.32 -10.51 -12.03
C LEU A 549 38.56 -9.86 -12.70
N LYS A 550 38.42 -8.65 -13.27
CA LYS A 550 39.55 -7.95 -13.92
C LYS A 550 40.53 -7.29 -12.96
N ASP A 551 40.10 -6.95 -11.74
CA ASP A 551 40.86 -6.08 -10.84
C ASP A 551 41.56 -6.84 -9.71
N HIS A 552 42.32 -7.89 -10.05
CA HIS A 552 43.17 -8.59 -9.07
C HIS A 552 44.54 -7.92 -8.78
N SER A 553 44.83 -6.76 -9.42
CA SER A 553 45.97 -5.92 -9.08
C SER A 553 45.47 -4.61 -8.47
N ILE A 554 45.65 -4.45 -7.18
CA ILE A 554 45.33 -3.20 -6.50
C ILE A 554 46.46 -2.20 -6.79
N GLU A 555 46.11 -1.06 -7.41
CA GLU A 555 46.96 0.12 -7.46
C GLU A 555 46.72 0.98 -6.23
N SER A 556 47.81 1.34 -5.56
CA SER A 556 47.81 2.12 -4.33
C SER A 556 48.58 3.41 -4.57
N THR A 557 48.04 4.53 -4.07
CA THR A 557 48.64 5.87 -4.31
C THR A 557 49.07 6.51 -2.98
N LEU A 558 50.21 7.14 -2.96
CA LEU A 558 50.68 7.92 -1.84
C LEU A 558 50.90 9.37 -2.29
N PHE A 559 50.16 10.29 -1.65
CA PHE A 559 50.28 11.74 -1.87
C PHE A 559 51.18 12.36 -0.81
N TYR A 560 51.87 13.42 -1.21
CA TYR A 560 52.81 14.15 -0.33
C TYR A 560 52.30 15.57 -0.04
N ASP A 561 52.38 15.97 1.25
CA ASP A 561 52.15 17.35 1.66
C ASP A 561 53.48 17.96 2.17
N HIS A 562 53.92 19.03 1.53
CA HIS A 562 55.09 19.82 1.92
C HIS A 562 54.70 21.20 2.49
N GLY A 563 53.50 21.31 3.13
CA GLY A 563 53.00 22.51 3.76
C GLY A 563 52.05 23.35 2.91
N ALA A 564 51.73 22.85 1.69
CA ALA A 564 50.75 23.49 0.80
C ALA A 564 49.47 22.70 0.64
N GLY A 565 49.30 21.57 1.35
CA GLY A 565 48.24 20.59 1.21
C GLY A 565 48.51 19.58 0.07
N PHE A 566 47.68 18.56 0.00
CA PHE A 566 47.76 17.53 -1.03
C PHE A 566 47.31 18.06 -2.39
N THR A 567 48.05 17.76 -3.45
CA THR A 567 47.80 18.14 -4.83
C THR A 567 47.68 16.93 -5.74
N ASP A 568 47.00 17.09 -6.89
CA ASP A 568 46.85 16.03 -7.91
C ASP A 568 48.14 15.79 -8.72
N HIS A 569 49.28 16.39 -8.32
CA HIS A 569 50.56 16.32 -9.05
C HIS A 569 51.72 15.74 -8.19
N ASP A 570 51.52 15.75 -6.85
CA ASP A 570 52.55 15.31 -5.92
C ASP A 570 52.16 13.95 -5.31
N PHE A 571 52.33 12.88 -6.07
CA PHE A 571 52.02 11.52 -5.65
C PHE A 571 52.90 10.47 -6.30
N GLU A 572 52.99 9.31 -5.68
CA GLU A 572 53.53 8.08 -6.27
C GLU A 572 52.43 7.03 -6.34
N ARG A 573 52.31 6.33 -7.47
CA ARG A 573 51.37 5.22 -7.66
C ARG A 573 52.16 3.91 -7.81
N CYS A 574 51.82 2.94 -7.00
CA CYS A 574 52.47 1.65 -6.97
C CYS A 574 51.46 0.51 -7.04
N VAL A 575 51.78 -0.53 -7.80
CA VAL A 575 51.00 -1.78 -7.80
C VAL A 575 51.37 -2.58 -6.55
N THR A 576 50.37 -3.06 -5.83
CA THR A 576 50.55 -3.90 -4.65
C THR A 576 51.05 -5.29 -5.04
N THR A 577 51.82 -5.90 -4.15
CA THR A 577 52.22 -7.31 -4.24
C THR A 577 51.34 -8.14 -3.29
N SER A 578 50.76 -9.21 -3.80
CA SER A 578 50.03 -10.17 -2.95
C SER A 578 51.04 -10.93 -2.07
N THR A 579 50.66 -11.13 -0.81
CA THR A 579 51.44 -11.89 0.19
C THR A 579 50.58 -13.02 0.74
N ASP A 580 51.14 -13.96 1.51
CA ASP A 580 50.37 -15.05 2.14
C ASP A 580 49.27 -14.56 3.09
N THR A 581 49.36 -13.31 3.57
CA THR A 581 48.46 -12.75 4.57
C THR A 581 47.73 -11.47 4.12
N GLY A 582 47.88 -11.07 2.84
CA GLY A 582 47.26 -9.85 2.32
C GLY A 582 48.03 -9.21 1.19
N PHE A 583 48.22 -7.92 1.23
CA PHE A 583 48.92 -7.11 0.24
C PHE A 583 50.04 -6.32 0.86
N SER A 584 51.10 -6.07 0.08
CA SER A 584 52.20 -5.21 0.44
C SER A 584 52.46 -4.19 -0.66
N VAL A 585 52.61 -2.92 -0.32
CA VAL A 585 52.99 -1.84 -1.21
C VAL A 585 54.22 -1.12 -0.64
N THR A 586 55.15 -0.72 -1.50
CA THR A 586 56.31 0.05 -1.08
C THR A 586 56.48 1.27 -1.99
N PHE A 587 56.42 2.44 -1.40
CA PHE A 587 56.70 3.72 -2.03
C PHE A 587 58.14 4.15 -1.74
N LYS A 588 58.83 4.71 -2.75
CA LYS A 588 60.25 5.08 -2.66
C LYS A 588 60.57 6.44 -3.31
N ASP A 589 59.55 7.28 -3.51
CA ASP A 589 59.74 8.59 -4.09
C ASP A 589 60.55 9.50 -3.12
N LYS A 590 61.36 10.36 -3.69
CA LYS A 590 62.15 11.33 -2.92
C LYS A 590 61.26 12.38 -2.22
N SER A 591 60.03 12.53 -2.66
CA SER A 591 59.04 13.43 -2.08
C SER A 591 58.53 12.97 -0.70
N ILE A 592 58.86 11.72 -0.27
CA ILE A 592 58.63 11.27 1.11
C ILE A 592 59.49 12.09 2.09
N ASN A 593 60.71 12.44 1.64
CA ASN A 593 61.64 13.18 2.46
C ASN A 593 61.11 14.59 2.82
N ASN A 594 61.05 14.87 4.11
CA ASN A 594 60.56 16.15 4.66
C ASN A 594 59.07 16.46 4.32
N ALA A 595 58.24 15.48 3.99
CA ALA A 595 56.81 15.69 3.95
C ALA A 595 56.25 16.00 5.35
N GLU A 596 55.39 16.96 5.44
CA GLU A 596 54.67 17.31 6.69
C GLU A 596 53.58 16.29 7.03
N ALA A 597 52.95 15.72 5.98
CA ALA A 597 51.96 14.67 6.08
C ALA A 597 51.93 13.83 4.80
N LEU A 598 51.43 12.60 4.90
CA LEU A 598 51.22 11.72 3.77
C LEU A 598 49.78 11.27 3.75
N ARG A 599 49.18 11.22 2.54
CA ARG A 599 47.86 10.60 2.35
C ARG A 599 48.05 9.33 1.55
N TRP A 600 47.65 8.21 2.11
CA TRP A 600 47.64 6.93 1.47
C TRP A 600 46.27 6.54 1.01
N ASP A 601 46.08 6.33 -0.28
CA ASP A 601 44.88 5.85 -0.91
C ASP A 601 45.16 4.38 -1.34
N PRO A 602 44.67 3.38 -0.55
CA PRO A 602 45.01 1.96 -0.76
C PRO A 602 44.53 1.41 -2.09
N LEU A 603 43.39 1.91 -2.59
CA LEU A 603 42.82 1.58 -3.88
C LEU A 603 41.85 2.70 -4.32
N GLU A 604 41.61 2.77 -5.63
CA GLU A 604 40.63 3.65 -6.24
C GLU A 604 39.49 2.83 -6.86
N GLY A 605 38.26 3.39 -6.84
CA GLY A 605 37.12 2.89 -7.58
C GLY A 605 36.32 1.76 -6.92
N ASN A 606 36.65 1.36 -5.68
CA ASN A 606 35.91 0.32 -4.97
C ASN A 606 35.77 0.63 -3.48
N PRO A 607 34.61 0.37 -2.88
CA PRO A 607 34.47 0.32 -1.43
C PRO A 607 35.22 -0.90 -0.89
N ALA A 608 35.79 -0.77 0.31
CA ALA A 608 36.63 -1.83 0.85
C ALA A 608 36.61 -1.89 2.39
N LEU A 609 36.84 -3.09 2.91
CA LEU A 609 37.23 -3.33 4.29
C LEU A 609 38.74 -3.47 4.31
N ILE A 610 39.44 -2.58 5.02
CA ILE A 610 40.90 -2.49 5.03
C ILE A 610 41.41 -2.70 6.46
N TYR A 611 42.30 -3.65 6.63
CA TYR A 611 43.01 -3.85 7.90
C TYR A 611 44.52 -3.58 7.68
N ILE A 612 45.08 -2.60 8.38
CA ILE A 612 46.49 -2.26 8.34
C ILE A 612 47.26 -3.18 9.29
N GLN A 613 48.06 -4.07 8.73
CA GLN A 613 48.87 -5.03 9.49
C GLN A 613 50.15 -4.38 10.05
N SER A 614 50.88 -3.66 9.22
CA SER A 614 52.07 -2.93 9.63
C SER A 614 52.42 -1.84 8.64
N ILE A 615 53.10 -0.80 9.13
CA ILE A 615 53.74 0.22 8.32
C ILE A 615 55.22 0.27 8.70
N GLU A 616 56.13 0.13 7.73
CA GLU A 616 57.55 0.18 7.89
C GLU A 616 58.12 1.41 7.18
N THR A 617 58.98 2.18 7.81
CA THR A 617 59.64 3.36 7.23
C THR A 617 60.95 3.63 8.01
N ASP A 618 61.90 4.28 7.37
CA ASP A 618 63.10 4.83 8.01
C ASP A 618 62.86 6.21 8.64
N GLY A 619 61.64 6.76 8.50
CA GLY A 619 61.09 7.84 9.29
C GLY A 619 60.33 7.32 10.55
N SER A 620 59.38 8.09 11.06
CA SER A 620 58.53 7.63 12.13
C SER A 620 57.07 8.06 11.91
N ILE A 621 56.12 7.15 12.16
CA ILE A 621 54.67 7.43 12.10
C ILE A 621 54.18 7.60 13.54
N LYS A 622 53.46 8.69 13.77
CA LYS A 622 52.86 9.04 15.08
C LYS A 622 51.42 8.69 15.12
N GLU A 623 50.72 8.91 14.00
CA GLU A 623 49.25 8.74 13.95
C GLU A 623 48.84 8.30 12.54
N ILE A 624 47.81 7.45 12.48
CA ILE A 624 47.12 7.02 11.29
C ILE A 624 45.68 7.31 11.45
N THR A 625 45.11 8.14 10.59
CA THR A 625 43.72 8.52 10.62
C THR A 625 43.02 8.15 9.31
N ALA A 626 41.96 7.37 9.37
CA ALA A 626 41.12 7.15 8.19
C ALA A 626 40.25 8.40 7.95
N ILE A 627 40.42 9.03 6.77
CA ILE A 627 39.77 10.32 6.46
C ILE A 627 38.26 10.15 6.24
N ASN A 628 37.88 9.13 5.49
CA ASN A 628 36.52 8.93 4.99
C ASN A 628 36.00 7.51 5.24
N ALA A 629 36.50 6.82 6.27
CA ALA A 629 35.94 5.54 6.69
C ALA A 629 34.54 5.74 7.31
N GLU A 630 33.63 4.87 6.97
CA GLU A 630 32.27 4.82 7.54
C GLU A 630 32.30 4.31 8.99
N ARG A 631 33.11 3.28 9.25
CA ARG A 631 33.29 2.67 10.56
C ARG A 631 34.74 2.31 10.82
N VAL A 632 35.11 2.40 12.07
CA VAL A 632 36.33 1.81 12.59
C VAL A 632 35.90 0.63 13.46
N LEU A 633 36.08 -0.59 12.94
CA LEU A 633 35.62 -1.83 13.60
C LEU A 633 36.54 -2.24 14.74
N ASN A 634 37.86 -2.11 14.52
CA ASN A 634 38.91 -2.34 15.50
C ASN A 634 40.01 -1.26 15.29
N ASN A 635 40.96 -1.17 16.19
CA ASN A 635 42.02 -0.13 16.13
C ASN A 635 42.82 -0.07 14.81
N SER A 636 42.68 -1.05 13.92
CA SER A 636 43.40 -1.13 12.65
C SER A 636 42.54 -1.64 11.49
N GLU A 637 41.19 -1.78 11.68
CA GLU A 637 40.29 -2.28 10.68
C GLU A 637 39.21 -1.23 10.36
N TYR A 638 39.12 -0.86 9.10
CA TYR A 638 38.34 0.29 8.63
C TYR A 638 37.42 -0.12 7.49
N GLU A 639 36.14 0.24 7.62
CA GLU A 639 35.11 0.03 6.59
C GLU A 639 34.91 1.31 5.76
N PHE A 640 35.17 1.24 4.47
CA PHE A 640 34.98 2.33 3.51
C PHE A 640 33.82 1.99 2.58
N THR A 641 32.79 2.79 2.57
CA THR A 641 31.67 2.73 1.61
C THR A 641 31.88 3.67 0.42
N THR A 642 32.96 4.45 0.45
CA THR A 642 33.36 5.34 -0.63
C THR A 642 34.21 4.61 -1.68
N TYR A 643 34.22 5.13 -2.91
CA TYR A 643 35.05 4.58 -3.99
C TYR A 643 36.52 5.03 -3.95
N ASP A 644 36.90 5.80 -2.92
CA ASP A 644 38.20 6.41 -2.76
C ASP A 644 38.60 6.38 -1.27
N PRO A 645 38.93 5.18 -0.70
CA PRO A 645 39.41 5.04 0.66
C PRO A 645 40.70 5.81 0.91
N GLN A 646 40.72 6.62 1.97
CA GLN A 646 41.85 7.51 2.25
C GLN A 646 42.31 7.44 3.70
N PHE A 647 43.62 7.39 3.89
CA PHE A 647 44.31 7.47 5.19
C PHE A 647 45.29 8.63 5.23
N LEU A 648 45.22 9.39 6.33
CA LEU A 648 46.24 10.38 6.66
C LEU A 648 47.30 9.74 7.56
N LEU A 649 48.56 9.83 7.18
CA LEU A 649 49.71 9.37 7.92
C LEU A 649 50.45 10.62 8.43
N GLN A 650 50.53 10.79 9.73
CA GLN A 650 51.23 11.89 10.37
C GLN A 650 52.48 11.34 11.10
N GLY A 651 53.57 12.04 10.97
CA GLY A 651 54.84 11.55 11.53
C GLY A 651 56.02 12.50 11.36
N ASP A 652 57.21 11.96 11.51
CA ASP A 652 58.47 12.64 11.16
C ASP A 652 59.10 11.90 9.98
N PHE A 653 59.06 12.54 8.82
CA PHE A 653 59.57 12.02 7.57
C PHE A 653 60.88 12.67 7.17
N THR A 654 61.58 13.31 8.13
CA THR A 654 62.92 13.91 7.88
C THR A 654 63.92 12.78 7.52
N ASN A 655 64.49 12.89 6.33
CA ASN A 655 65.34 11.87 5.71
C ASN A 655 64.70 10.51 5.42
N ALA A 656 63.37 10.43 5.46
CA ALA A 656 62.68 9.19 5.07
C ALA A 656 62.87 8.92 3.59
N THR A 657 63.17 7.67 3.23
CA THR A 657 63.45 7.25 1.85
C THR A 657 62.41 6.24 1.32
N TYR A 658 61.65 5.64 2.22
CA TYR A 658 60.62 4.72 1.81
C TYR A 658 59.50 4.62 2.85
N ILE A 659 58.33 4.19 2.37
CA ILE A 659 57.21 3.69 3.19
C ILE A 659 56.76 2.36 2.60
N LYS A 660 56.68 1.32 3.44
CA LYS A 660 56.13 0.02 3.10
C LYS A 660 54.89 -0.22 3.96
N ILE A 661 53.76 -0.51 3.34
CA ILE A 661 52.48 -0.77 4.03
C ILE A 661 52.05 -2.19 3.72
N ASN A 662 51.82 -2.99 4.79
CA ASN A 662 51.24 -4.32 4.71
C ASN A 662 49.81 -4.25 5.23
N PHE A 663 48.85 -4.72 4.43
CA PHE A 663 47.46 -4.60 4.73
C PHE A 663 46.64 -5.77 4.14
N THR A 664 45.46 -6.03 4.70
CA THR A 664 44.42 -6.80 4.02
C THR A 664 43.44 -5.85 3.40
N CYS A 665 42.91 -6.21 2.25
CA CYS A 665 41.89 -5.49 1.56
C CYS A 665 40.83 -6.49 1.07
N GLU A 666 39.64 -6.41 1.61
CA GLU A 666 38.46 -7.08 1.08
C GLU A 666 37.66 -6.02 0.33
N ILE A 667 37.64 -6.15 -0.99
CA ILE A 667 36.80 -5.28 -1.81
C ILE A 667 35.39 -5.64 -1.49
N LEU A 668 34.67 -4.71 -0.90
CA LEU A 668 33.24 -4.85 -0.65
C LEU A 668 32.56 -4.86 -2.01
N ASP A 669 31.72 -5.87 -2.25
CA ASP A 669 30.98 -5.99 -3.50
C ASP A 669 30.30 -4.64 -3.80
N TRP A 670 30.37 -4.21 -5.04
CA TRP A 670 29.79 -2.95 -5.52
C TRP A 670 28.34 -2.79 -5.12
N THR A 671 27.58 -3.89 -5.12
CA THR A 671 26.21 -3.96 -4.59
C THR A 671 26.16 -3.74 -3.08
N ILE A 672 27.13 -4.19 -2.31
CA ILE A 672 27.20 -3.99 -0.85
C ILE A 672 27.53 -2.52 -0.53
N GLY A 673 28.46 -1.90 -1.26
CA GLY A 673 28.75 -0.46 -1.13
C GLY A 673 27.53 0.41 -1.44
N TYR A 674 26.81 0.08 -2.51
CA TYR A 674 25.56 0.76 -2.86
C TYR A 674 24.46 0.50 -1.82
N GLN A 675 24.30 -0.73 -1.34
CA GLN A 675 23.34 -1.08 -0.29
C GLN A 675 23.66 -0.41 1.04
N LEU A 676 24.95 -0.30 1.40
CA LEU A 676 25.38 0.41 2.60
C LEU A 676 25.11 1.92 2.48
N GLN A 677 25.34 2.52 1.30
CA GLN A 677 25.00 3.91 1.02
C GLN A 677 23.47 4.12 1.00
N GLU A 678 22.71 3.21 0.39
CA GLU A 678 21.25 3.27 0.42
C GLU A 678 20.69 3.06 1.84
N LYS A 679 21.25 2.08 2.58
CA LYS A 679 20.88 1.86 3.98
C LYS A 679 21.17 3.11 4.82
N LYS A 680 22.31 3.76 4.60
CA LYS A 680 22.65 5.03 5.24
C LYS A 680 21.75 6.17 4.80
N MET A 681 21.43 6.26 3.50
CA MET A 681 20.48 7.22 2.97
C MET A 681 19.07 6.96 3.51
N TYR A 682 18.66 5.70 3.61
CA TYR A 682 17.40 5.28 4.21
C TYR A 682 17.36 5.58 5.71
N GLU A 683 18.41 5.24 6.47
CA GLU A 683 18.54 5.56 7.90
C GLU A 683 18.60 7.07 8.15
N ASN A 684 19.28 7.83 7.27
CA ASN A 684 19.30 9.29 7.34
C ASN A 684 17.94 9.88 6.95
N ASN A 685 17.25 9.34 5.95
CA ASN A 685 15.90 9.73 5.59
C ASN A 685 14.89 9.36 6.67
N GLN A 686 15.04 8.20 7.32
CA GLN A 686 14.25 7.87 8.52
C GLN A 686 14.52 8.86 9.67
N LYS A 687 15.77 9.17 9.96
CA LYS A 687 16.12 10.19 10.97
C LYS A 687 15.61 11.58 10.60
N ILE A 688 15.68 11.95 9.31
CA ILE A 688 15.13 13.20 8.82
C ILE A 688 13.60 13.17 8.94
N ASN A 689 12.96 12.08 8.57
CA ASN A 689 11.52 11.90 8.72
C ASN A 689 11.10 11.87 10.20
N GLU A 690 11.84 11.23 11.07
CA GLU A 690 11.63 11.29 12.53
C GLU A 690 11.77 12.72 13.06
N LEU A 691 12.79 13.46 12.62
CA LEU A 691 12.99 14.86 13.00
C LEU A 691 11.91 15.78 12.43
N VAL A 692 11.47 15.55 11.19
CA VAL A 692 10.35 16.25 10.56
C VAL A 692 9.06 15.90 11.29
N ASN A 693 8.84 14.65 11.61
CA ASN A 693 7.69 14.15 12.36
C ASN A 693 7.66 14.70 13.80
N HIS A 694 8.81 14.72 14.51
CA HIS A 694 8.93 15.38 15.80
C HIS A 694 8.62 16.88 15.73
N LYS A 695 9.02 17.54 14.65
CA LYS A 695 8.74 18.95 14.42
C LYS A 695 7.25 19.19 14.10
N GLU A 696 6.62 18.31 13.36
CA GLU A 696 5.19 18.40 13.06
C GLU A 696 4.32 17.99 14.25
N ILE A 697 4.68 16.92 14.96
CA ILE A 697 4.03 16.54 16.22
C ILE A 697 4.14 17.67 17.25
N SER A 698 5.30 18.33 17.32
CA SER A 698 5.48 19.51 18.17
C SER A 698 4.58 20.68 17.76
N LYS A 699 4.39 20.90 16.44
CA LYS A 699 3.45 21.93 15.92
C LYS A 699 1.99 21.58 16.22
N ILE A 700 1.62 20.30 16.04
CA ILE A 700 0.27 19.80 16.33
C ILE A 700 0.00 19.87 17.82
N ASN A 701 0.95 19.42 18.66
CA ASN A 701 0.82 19.51 20.11
C ASN A 701 0.73 20.96 20.60
N LYS A 702 1.48 21.88 19.97
CA LYS A 702 1.37 23.30 20.24
C LYS A 702 -0.02 23.83 19.89
N LYS A 703 -0.57 23.44 18.74
CA LYS A 703 -1.92 23.85 18.34
C LYS A 703 -3.01 23.27 19.26
N ILE A 704 -2.88 22.00 19.65
CA ILE A 704 -3.79 21.35 20.61
C ILE A 704 -3.71 22.05 21.98
N LEU A 705 -2.51 22.46 22.40
CA LEU A 705 -2.31 23.23 23.64
C LEU A 705 -2.93 24.63 23.54
N GLU A 706 -2.82 25.29 22.39
CA GLU A 706 -3.45 26.59 22.13
C GLU A 706 -4.99 26.46 22.15
N GLU A 707 -5.57 25.45 21.50
CA GLU A 707 -7.00 25.17 21.52
C GLU A 707 -7.52 24.82 22.95
N LYS A 708 -6.75 24.01 23.70
CA LYS A 708 -7.08 23.73 25.11
C LYS A 708 -6.93 24.96 26.00
N LEU A 709 -5.96 25.82 25.73
CA LEU A 709 -5.77 27.06 26.47
C LEU A 709 -6.95 28.01 26.22
N GLU A 710 -7.46 28.07 24.99
CA GLU A 710 -8.62 28.86 24.63
C GLU A 710 -9.92 28.31 25.28
N GLU A 711 -10.06 26.96 25.31
CA GLU A 711 -11.15 26.29 26.01
C GLU A 711 -11.12 26.55 27.51
N VAL A 712 -9.96 26.42 28.16
CA VAL A 712 -9.74 26.72 29.59
C VAL A 712 -9.95 28.21 29.89
N SER A 713 -9.50 29.08 28.96
CA SER A 713 -9.72 30.54 29.08
C SER A 713 -11.22 30.87 29.01
N THR A 714 -11.97 30.21 28.13
CA THR A 714 -13.41 30.38 28.02
C THR A 714 -14.13 29.85 29.26
N GLN A 715 -13.74 28.70 29.78
CA GLN A 715 -14.28 28.15 31.02
C GLN A 715 -13.93 29.05 32.23
N LEU A 716 -12.73 29.63 32.26
CA LEU A 716 -12.31 30.56 33.28
C LEU A 716 -13.19 31.82 33.25
N ASN A 717 -13.45 32.37 32.06
CA ASN A 717 -14.31 33.53 31.92
C ASN A 717 -15.75 33.24 32.40
N VAL A 718 -16.34 32.09 32.00
CA VAL A 718 -17.64 31.66 32.52
C VAL A 718 -17.65 31.51 34.02
N THR A 719 -16.55 31.00 34.60
CA THR A 719 -16.41 30.85 36.06
C THR A 719 -16.27 32.19 36.76
N VAL A 720 -15.52 33.12 36.16
CA VAL A 720 -15.37 34.51 36.68
C VAL A 720 -16.71 35.25 36.61
N ASP A 721 -17.49 35.10 35.53
CA ASP A 721 -18.81 35.68 35.43
C ASP A 721 -19.78 35.09 36.45
N SER A 722 -19.73 33.77 36.69
CA SER A 722 -20.49 33.10 37.73
C SER A 722 -20.06 33.56 39.17
N LEU A 723 -18.78 33.74 39.40
CA LEU A 723 -18.28 34.30 40.69
C LEU A 723 -18.69 35.74 40.85
N THR A 724 -18.66 36.52 39.78
CA THR A 724 -19.11 37.93 39.84
C THR A 724 -20.62 38.05 40.14
N ASN A 725 -21.40 37.16 39.51
CA ASN A 725 -22.84 37.09 39.79
C ASN A 725 -23.11 36.64 41.25
N SER A 726 -22.37 35.64 41.75
CA SER A 726 -22.45 35.21 43.15
C SER A 726 -21.98 36.28 44.12
N GLN A 727 -20.99 37.10 43.77
CA GLN A 727 -20.60 38.28 44.58
C GLN A 727 -21.69 39.33 44.63
N ASN A 728 -22.36 39.57 43.49
CA ASN A 728 -23.49 40.53 43.45
C ASN A 728 -24.67 40.02 44.27
N ASP A 729 -24.99 38.71 44.21
CA ASP A 729 -26.01 38.09 45.05
C ASP A 729 -25.67 38.18 46.57
N LEU A 730 -24.35 38.05 46.89
CA LEU A 730 -23.85 38.19 48.25
C LEU A 730 -24.00 39.61 48.75
N ILE A 731 -23.72 40.60 47.89
CA ILE A 731 -23.88 42.01 48.19
C ILE A 731 -25.40 42.36 48.41
N GLU A 732 -26.24 41.80 47.61
CA GLU A 732 -27.71 41.98 47.71
C GLU A 732 -28.23 41.32 48.99
N THR A 733 -27.72 40.12 49.31
CA THR A 733 -28.02 39.41 50.53
C THR A 733 -27.51 40.15 51.77
N GLN A 734 -26.33 40.79 51.72
CA GLN A 734 -25.82 41.64 52.77
C GLN A 734 -26.71 42.87 52.99
N LYS A 735 -27.12 43.53 51.91
CA LYS A 735 -28.10 44.67 52.00
C LYS A 735 -29.44 44.26 52.62
N CYS A 736 -29.88 43.05 52.27
CA CYS A 736 -31.10 42.49 52.84
C CYS A 736 -30.88 42.18 54.36
N LEU A 737 -29.73 41.66 54.73
CA LEU A 737 -29.37 41.40 56.13
C LEU A 737 -29.29 42.69 56.93
N GLU A 738 -28.67 43.77 56.39
CA GLU A 738 -28.63 45.07 57.03
C GLU A 738 -30.05 45.68 57.22
N SER A 739 -30.95 45.43 56.23
CA SER A 739 -32.36 45.82 56.33
C SER A 739 -33.06 45.04 57.42
N VAL A 740 -32.79 43.72 57.50
CA VAL A 740 -33.37 42.85 58.54
C VAL A 740 -32.80 43.23 59.92
N GLN A 741 -31.52 43.57 60.04
CA GLN A 741 -30.89 44.04 61.26
C GLN A 741 -31.49 45.37 61.76
N LYS A 742 -31.70 46.32 60.85
CA LYS A 742 -32.44 47.54 61.17
C LYS A 742 -33.86 47.30 61.66
N THR A 743 -34.55 46.36 61.02
CA THR A 743 -35.92 45.99 61.40
C THR A 743 -35.90 45.25 62.74
N LEU A 744 -34.83 44.43 63.00
CA LEU A 744 -34.63 43.76 64.28
C LEU A 744 -34.35 44.73 65.40
N GLU A 745 -33.54 45.77 65.15
CA GLU A 745 -33.28 46.86 66.14
C GLU A 745 -34.55 47.63 66.44
N ILE A 746 -35.36 47.96 65.46
CA ILE A 746 -36.67 48.61 65.67
C ILE A 746 -37.63 47.71 66.46
N ASN A 747 -37.64 46.42 66.21
CA ASN A 747 -38.45 45.47 66.94
C ASN A 747 -37.90 45.17 68.33
N GLN A 748 -36.55 45.16 68.55
CA GLN A 748 -35.95 45.06 69.87
C GLN A 748 -36.26 46.29 70.73
N ASN A 749 -36.26 47.48 70.10
CA ASN A 749 -36.65 48.72 70.78
C ASN A 749 -38.16 48.72 71.13
N LYS A 750 -38.98 48.18 70.22
CA LYS A 750 -40.40 47.96 70.55
C LYS A 750 -40.61 46.88 71.61
N LEU A 751 -39.77 45.82 71.63
CA LEU A 751 -39.81 44.71 72.58
C LEU A 751 -39.37 45.27 73.99
N ALA A 752 -38.29 46.10 74.02
CA ALA A 752 -37.82 46.74 75.25
C ALA A 752 -38.95 47.62 75.83
N ASN A 753 -39.60 48.42 75.02
CA ASN A 753 -40.69 49.26 75.45
C ASN A 753 -41.89 48.43 75.93
N THR A 754 -42.10 47.23 75.28
CA THR A 754 -43.25 46.33 75.69
C THR A 754 -42.82 45.49 76.91
N GLN A 755 -41.53 45.19 77.08
CA GLN A 755 -40.93 44.60 78.33
C GLN A 755 -40.96 45.53 79.51
N GLU A 756 -40.82 46.80 79.23
CA GLU A 756 -40.98 47.82 80.29
C GLU A 756 -42.44 47.91 80.68
N GLU A 757 -43.38 47.87 79.75
CA GLU A 757 -44.82 47.74 80.06
C GLU A 757 -45.20 46.41 80.76
N LEU A 758 -44.50 45.27 80.37
CA LEU A 758 -44.69 43.95 80.95
C LEU A 758 -44.05 43.84 82.32
N ASN A 759 -42.91 44.46 82.58
CA ASN A 759 -42.30 44.56 83.92
C ASN A 759 -43.18 45.35 84.91
N ILE A 760 -43.92 46.33 84.42
CA ILE A 760 -44.98 47.04 85.21
C ILE A 760 -46.17 46.12 85.50
N LYS A 761 -46.48 45.18 84.56
CA LYS A 761 -47.51 44.15 84.76
C LYS A 761 -47.02 42.88 85.46
N SER A 762 -45.75 42.50 85.34
CA SER A 762 -45.14 41.29 85.92
C SER A 762 -44.93 41.43 87.50
N ASN A 763 -44.76 42.58 87.97
CA ASN A 763 -44.76 42.84 89.44
C ASN A 763 -46.14 42.56 90.10
N LYS A 764 -47.16 42.26 89.26
CA LYS A 764 -48.49 41.82 89.74
C LYS A 764 -48.75 40.35 89.64
N LEU A 765 -47.80 39.56 88.97
CA LEU A 765 -47.97 38.14 88.63
C LEU A 765 -47.01 37.18 89.25
N ASN A 766 -46.03 37.65 90.00
CA ASN A 766 -44.93 36.87 90.75
C ASN A 766 -45.39 36.16 91.98
N LYS A 767 -46.72 35.84 92.10
CA LYS A 767 -47.25 34.99 93.13
C LYS A 767 -47.83 33.69 92.67
N ILE A 768 -47.69 33.30 91.39
CA ILE A 768 -48.15 31.95 90.92
C ILE A 768 -47.18 31.51 89.82
N HIS A 769 -46.27 30.67 90.10
CA HIS A 769 -45.78 29.49 89.45
C HIS A 769 -44.31 29.14 89.79
N SER A 770 -44.08 28.62 90.84
CA SER A 770 -43.08 27.56 91.10
C SER A 770 -43.73 26.27 90.59
N HIS A 771 -43.57 25.82 89.39
CA HIS A 771 -43.50 24.45 88.96
C HIS A 771 -43.44 24.35 87.43
N LEU A 772 -42.53 23.53 87.12
CA LEU A 772 -42.24 22.74 85.89
C LEU A 772 -40.94 23.05 85.19
N LYS A 773 -39.96 22.42 85.73
CA LYS A 773 -38.65 22.13 85.16
C LYS A 773 -38.71 21.05 84.11
N HIS A 774 -37.84 21.26 83.15
CA HIS A 774 -37.19 20.22 82.34
C HIS A 774 -37.93 19.53 81.26
N HIS A 775 -37.31 19.63 80.12
CA HIS A 775 -37.21 18.85 78.88
C HIS A 775 -37.71 19.50 77.60
N ARG A 776 -36.76 19.79 76.80
CA ARG A 776 -36.76 19.86 75.31
C ARG A 776 -36.06 21.09 74.68
N ILE A 777 -34.75 21.20 74.88
CA ILE A 777 -33.90 22.01 73.98
C ILE A 777 -32.57 21.29 73.78
N LYS A 778 -32.58 20.08 73.21
CA LYS A 778 -31.31 19.44 72.80
C LYS A 778 -31.46 18.75 71.41
N SER A 779 -32.59 18.84 70.74
CA SER A 779 -32.82 18.11 69.49
C SER A 779 -32.85 19.00 68.25
N ILE A 780 -32.81 20.31 68.34
CA ILE A 780 -32.93 21.18 67.14
C ILE A 780 -31.62 21.76 66.66
N VAL A 781 -30.58 21.80 67.45
CA VAL A 781 -29.26 22.30 67.06
C VAL A 781 -28.41 21.26 66.30
N LYS A 782 -28.78 19.95 66.30
CA LYS A 782 -28.00 18.87 65.64
C LYS A 782 -28.40 18.58 64.19
N ILE A 783 -29.46 19.22 63.67
CA ILE A 783 -30.00 19.03 62.30
C ILE A 783 -29.55 20.12 61.30
N LEU A 784 -29.02 21.22 61.79
CA LEU A 784 -28.64 22.36 60.90
C LEU A 784 -27.12 22.49 60.64
N PHE A 785 -26.24 21.62 61.17
CA PHE A 785 -24.81 21.76 61.00
C PHE A 785 -24.05 20.51 60.53
N PHE A 786 -24.68 19.36 60.25
CA PHE A 786 -24.01 18.16 59.78
C PHE A 786 -24.87 17.34 58.79
N GLY A 787 -25.26 17.96 57.71
CA GLY A 787 -25.98 17.26 56.69
C GLY A 787 -25.68 17.81 55.30
N GLU A 788 -24.42 17.72 54.91
CA GLU A 788 -24.05 17.71 53.50
C GLU A 788 -22.55 17.50 53.37
N ILE A 789 -22.08 16.29 53.42
CA ILE A 789 -20.94 15.78 52.69
C ILE A 789 -21.14 14.26 52.72
N THR A 790 -21.72 13.73 51.62
CA THR A 790 -21.43 12.46 51.00
C THR A 790 -22.54 12.06 50.04
N ARG A 791 -22.18 12.14 48.79
CA ARG A 791 -22.47 11.28 47.62
C ARG A 791 -22.34 12.16 46.40
N GLY A 792 -21.38 11.93 45.65
CA GLY A 792 -20.79 10.70 45.15
C GLY A 792 -21.08 10.61 43.72
N GLU A 793 -20.08 10.38 42.99
CA GLU A 793 -19.94 9.80 41.65
C GLU A 793 -20.65 10.50 40.52
#